data_48cd03acf6f57b6e6463295b40452f58
#
_entry.id   48cd03acf6f57b6e6463295b40452f58
#
_cell.length_a   1.000
_cell.length_b   1.000
_cell.length_c   1.000
_cell.angle_alpha   90.00
_cell.angle_beta   90.00
_cell.angle_gamma   90.00
#
_symmetry.space_group_name_H-M   'P 1'
#
loop_
_entity.id
_entity.type
_entity.pdbx_description
1 polymer ?
#
loop_
_entity_poly.entity_id
_entity_poly.type
_entity_poly.pdbx_seq_one_letter_code
_entity_poly.pdbx_strand_id
1 'polypeptide(L)'
;MIFRKFISVILCLVVFSGCGQNLESNSEASISKLILNGEKKYNPQKLFKSDTDYFLGLRALKEGKISQAERLFRRCAKNGSSYCAKKSYEQLAKLGNVQERQKTCEAIVKKYNDDDSKLLAAKEYEASDEYAKIINLTSKIDVDSANNSLIFLRLKSLIKKNVSFIDEMYQWFLNRTISAEHYKFYTNYIKNTEFVSQQLSEEKLKLIEFRIEVYRKNYKVAYEKMFELDNSYFKNRFVVSDAGKSCLYGNSDYIKNAQFFDKISNGTSDNAVLFYSNFYAGRMYDKAVDYYTLSITRFKNAMTHSVTDENYDNALWYLLNAGLKKSSDTAIDMIKKYCPSWHNPEYFDDFFEILSPILISERKWNEFYDIYKSIDGYASDAITAKYAYIYGRLLEEKFATPVIGDTHQSECTAAFTRALSSGSDVYYRVMALSKLGYGGETEEEVLCQSEMYSEFEVSEDAEKLLLGYAVFGFPEMIYPAWNNIVSSGVKISFDTAIKLATFLNVCGKDKNEYYPQSLRIAAKAFSKTDVPVTKESLKLLYPRNYSSFVKKYCEEYEISEEIMYALIRTESFFDADIKSSAGAIGLTQLMIPTASDIARKLRVKEYSLENPEQNIQFGTYYISELIHRLDGNVLAAFFSYNAGITRVRRWLKTSKIEFNNTQSLPIDLFLETVPYEETRGYGRKLIGAASLYGWLYYDKPIYEVVSSIVE
;
A
#
# COMPACT_ATOMS: atom_id res chain seq x y z
N MET A 1 16.89 4.62 31.34
CA MET A 1 18.28 4.25 30.95
C MET A 1 18.70 2.83 31.42
N ILE A 2 18.01 2.19 32.32
CA ILE A 2 18.32 0.80 32.78
C ILE A 2 17.54 -0.26 31.97
N PHE A 3 16.43 0.10 31.35
CA PHE A 3 15.58 -0.81 30.57
C PHE A 3 16.10 -1.10 29.13
N ARG A 4 16.99 -0.24 28.60
CA ARG A 4 17.51 -0.35 27.19
C ARG A 4 18.66 -1.34 26.99
N LYS A 5 19.34 -1.79 28.03
CA LYS A 5 20.54 -2.68 27.90
C LYS A 5 20.25 -4.18 27.96
N PHE A 6 19.00 -4.60 28.19
CA PHE A 6 18.67 -6.02 28.37
C PHE A 6 18.02 -6.69 27.14
N ILE A 7 17.68 -5.93 26.08
CA ILE A 7 16.90 -6.46 24.96
C ILE A 7 17.77 -6.96 23.80
N SER A 8 19.04 -6.57 23.71
CA SER A 8 19.87 -6.81 22.50
C SER A 8 20.65 -8.14 22.46
N VAL A 9 20.62 -8.99 23.46
CA VAL A 9 21.56 -10.14 23.50
C VAL A 9 20.92 -11.54 23.45
N ILE A 10 19.60 -11.68 23.45
CA ILE A 10 18.97 -13.03 23.60
C ILE A 10 18.11 -13.48 22.40
N LEU A 11 18.13 -12.82 21.28
CA LEU A 11 17.36 -13.29 20.10
C LEU A 11 18.01 -14.44 19.33
N CYS A 12 19.26 -14.80 19.59
CA CYS A 12 20.01 -15.74 18.75
C CYS A 12 20.00 -17.22 19.15
N LEU A 13 19.33 -17.66 20.22
CA LEU A 13 19.62 -19.02 20.74
C LEU A 13 18.45 -19.98 21.00
N VAL A 14 17.22 -19.70 20.61
CA VAL A 14 16.10 -20.64 20.96
C VAL A 14 15.23 -21.08 19.76
N VAL A 15 15.58 -20.91 18.54
CA VAL A 15 14.64 -21.30 17.48
C VAL A 15 15.12 -22.46 16.62
N PHE A 16 15.94 -23.22 16.68
CA PHE A 16 16.11 -24.44 15.88
C PHE A 16 17.31 -25.32 16.30
N SER A 17 17.14 -26.06 17.35
CA SER A 17 17.75 -27.38 17.46
C SER A 17 16.67 -28.41 17.81
N GLY A 18 16.36 -29.23 16.87
CA GLY A 18 15.68 -30.49 17.18
C GLY A 18 14.44 -30.80 16.39
N CYS A 19 14.62 -31.68 15.45
CA CYS A 19 13.83 -32.86 15.12
C CYS A 19 12.34 -32.84 15.42
N GLY A 20 11.58 -33.25 14.38
CA GLY A 20 10.20 -33.64 14.51
C GLY A 20 9.93 -34.50 15.73
N GLN A 21 9.19 -33.94 16.63
CA GLN A 21 8.36 -34.66 17.57
C GLN A 21 7.05 -33.89 17.78
N ASN A 22 5.96 -34.59 17.71
CA ASN A 22 4.58 -34.24 17.88
C ASN A 22 4.32 -33.00 18.77
N LEU A 23 3.89 -31.92 18.14
CA LEU A 23 3.33 -30.73 18.80
C LEU A 23 1.80 -30.83 18.79
N GLU A 24 1.27 -31.92 19.33
CA GLU A 24 -0.11 -31.96 19.81
C GLU A 24 -0.18 -31.26 21.16
N SER A 25 -1.06 -30.30 21.29
CA SER A 25 -1.38 -29.48 22.48
C SER A 25 -0.32 -28.46 22.94
N ASN A 26 -0.03 -27.47 22.16
CA ASN A 26 0.57 -26.25 22.68
C ASN A 26 -0.54 -25.29 23.14
N SER A 27 -0.81 -25.29 24.45
CA SER A 27 -1.71 -24.34 25.09
C SER A 27 -1.31 -22.89 24.80
N GLU A 28 -2.29 -21.97 24.76
CA GLU A 28 -2.09 -20.50 24.65
C GLU A 28 -0.93 -19.96 25.52
N ALA A 29 -0.62 -20.63 26.64
CA ALA A 29 0.50 -20.30 27.51
C ALA A 29 1.90 -20.55 26.91
N SER A 30 2.04 -21.47 25.95
CA SER A 30 3.33 -21.75 25.30
C SER A 30 3.67 -20.72 24.24
N ILE A 31 2.66 -20.18 23.57
CA ILE A 31 2.80 -19.13 22.53
C ILE A 31 3.14 -17.79 23.19
N SER A 32 2.52 -17.48 24.33
CA SER A 32 2.85 -16.29 25.14
C SER A 32 4.32 -16.30 25.60
N LYS A 33 4.90 -17.47 25.88
CA LYS A 33 6.32 -17.62 26.22
C LYS A 33 7.26 -17.33 25.04
N LEU A 34 6.82 -17.62 23.82
CA LEU A 34 7.60 -17.38 22.60
C LEU A 34 7.78 -15.89 22.34
N ILE A 35 6.71 -15.10 22.56
CA ILE A 35 6.70 -13.64 22.34
C ILE A 35 7.56 -12.91 23.37
N LEU A 36 7.68 -13.48 24.57
CA LEU A 36 8.30 -12.85 25.74
C LEU A 36 9.67 -13.40 26.08
N ASN A 37 10.39 -13.95 25.10
CA ASN A 37 11.79 -14.38 25.19
C ASN A 37 12.10 -15.48 26.23
N GLY A 38 11.22 -16.46 26.41
CA GLY A 38 11.59 -17.70 27.11
C GLY A 38 11.92 -17.56 28.61
N GLU A 39 11.65 -16.42 29.24
CA GLU A 39 11.90 -16.23 30.66
C GLU A 39 11.04 -17.17 31.49
N LYS A 40 11.68 -18.14 32.17
CA LYS A 40 11.04 -19.19 33.00
C LYS A 40 10.14 -18.68 34.15
N LYS A 41 10.08 -17.35 34.39
CA LYS A 41 9.31 -16.72 35.51
C LYS A 41 8.53 -15.48 35.05
N TYR A 42 8.06 -15.45 33.80
CA TYR A 42 7.34 -14.30 33.31
C TYR A 42 5.89 -14.26 33.85
N ASN A 43 5.52 -13.14 34.45
CA ASN A 43 4.15 -12.87 34.92
C ASN A 43 3.56 -11.73 34.06
N PRO A 44 2.62 -12.02 33.10
CA PRO A 44 1.97 -11.00 32.29
C PRO A 44 1.39 -9.84 33.11
N GLN A 45 0.82 -10.12 34.26
CA GLN A 45 0.23 -9.11 35.12
C GLN A 45 1.24 -8.07 35.65
N LYS A 46 2.52 -8.46 35.81
CA LYS A 46 3.57 -7.51 36.23
C LYS A 46 3.98 -6.58 35.10
N LEU A 47 3.98 -7.04 33.81
CA LEU A 47 4.34 -6.22 32.68
C LEU A 47 3.24 -5.24 32.31
N PHE A 48 2.01 -5.73 32.22
CA PHE A 48 0.88 -4.93 31.74
C PHE A 48 0.20 -4.15 32.90
N LYS A 49 0.54 -4.45 34.16
CA LYS A 49 -0.01 -3.73 35.33
C LYS A 49 -1.53 -3.52 35.20
N SER A 50 -1.96 -2.27 35.26
CA SER A 50 -3.39 -1.90 35.15
C SER A 50 -4.01 -2.20 33.78
N ASP A 51 -3.23 -2.36 32.71
CA ASP A 51 -3.71 -2.73 31.39
C ASP A 51 -4.17 -4.19 31.31
N THR A 52 -3.66 -5.06 32.19
CA THR A 52 -4.11 -6.44 32.36
C THR A 52 -5.64 -6.53 32.53
N ASP A 53 -6.24 -5.56 33.20
CA ASP A 53 -7.69 -5.53 33.39
C ASP A 53 -8.48 -5.41 32.08
N TYR A 54 -7.94 -4.73 31.07
CA TYR A 54 -8.56 -4.67 29.76
C TYR A 54 -8.63 -6.04 29.09
N PHE A 55 -7.52 -6.77 29.06
CA PHE A 55 -7.45 -8.08 28.41
C PHE A 55 -8.25 -9.15 29.17
N LEU A 56 -8.21 -9.13 30.49
CA LEU A 56 -9.06 -9.99 31.33
C LEU A 56 -10.55 -9.63 31.17
N GLY A 57 -10.87 -8.36 30.95
CA GLY A 57 -12.22 -7.90 30.62
C GLY A 57 -12.71 -8.47 29.30
N LEU A 58 -11.88 -8.47 28.25
CA LEU A 58 -12.19 -9.11 26.95
C LEU A 58 -12.43 -10.61 27.11
N ARG A 59 -11.60 -11.30 27.91
CA ARG A 59 -11.79 -12.73 28.20
C ARG A 59 -13.11 -12.98 28.92
N ALA A 60 -13.41 -12.17 29.94
CA ALA A 60 -14.70 -12.28 30.66
C ALA A 60 -15.91 -12.06 29.72
N LEU A 61 -15.82 -11.15 28.73
CA LEU A 61 -16.85 -10.98 27.69
C LEU A 61 -17.02 -12.24 26.85
N LYS A 62 -15.91 -12.81 26.39
CA LYS A 62 -15.92 -14.05 25.58
C LYS A 62 -16.54 -15.24 26.34
N GLU A 63 -16.39 -15.22 27.68
CA GLU A 63 -16.99 -16.21 28.58
C GLU A 63 -18.44 -15.88 29.02
N GLY A 64 -19.03 -14.77 28.55
CA GLY A 64 -20.37 -14.33 28.90
C GLY A 64 -20.49 -13.71 30.31
N LYS A 65 -19.38 -13.44 31.00
CA LYS A 65 -19.32 -12.88 32.35
C LYS A 65 -19.40 -11.35 32.34
N ILE A 66 -20.53 -10.78 31.91
CA ILE A 66 -20.71 -9.35 31.64
C ILE A 66 -20.35 -8.46 32.83
N SER A 67 -20.89 -8.73 34.02
CA SER A 67 -20.62 -7.92 35.23
C SER A 67 -19.14 -7.94 35.66
N GLN A 68 -18.43 -9.05 35.42
CA GLN A 68 -17.01 -9.13 35.65
C GLN A 68 -16.23 -8.28 34.64
N ALA A 69 -16.60 -8.36 33.34
CA ALA A 69 -16.00 -7.57 32.28
C ALA A 69 -16.15 -6.07 32.54
N GLU A 70 -17.36 -5.61 32.89
CA GLU A 70 -17.62 -4.19 33.20
C GLU A 70 -16.72 -3.69 34.34
N ARG A 71 -16.60 -4.46 35.44
CA ARG A 71 -15.76 -4.10 36.58
C ARG A 71 -14.29 -3.96 36.18
N LEU A 72 -13.79 -4.88 35.33
CA LEU A 72 -12.42 -4.88 34.84
C LEU A 72 -12.19 -3.68 33.90
N PHE A 73 -13.07 -3.44 32.93
CA PHE A 73 -12.96 -2.27 32.07
C PHE A 73 -13.03 -0.95 32.84
N ARG A 74 -13.90 -0.80 33.84
CA ARG A 74 -13.94 0.40 34.70
C ARG A 74 -12.60 0.66 35.43
N ARG A 75 -11.92 -0.38 35.89
CA ARG A 75 -10.60 -0.24 36.51
C ARG A 75 -9.53 0.18 35.49
N CYS A 76 -9.50 -0.46 34.30
CA CYS A 76 -8.56 -0.10 33.25
C CYS A 76 -8.84 1.29 32.71
N ALA A 77 -10.08 1.67 32.48
CA ALA A 77 -10.47 3.00 32.02
C ALA A 77 -9.96 4.12 32.93
N LYS A 78 -9.88 3.86 34.25
CA LYS A 78 -9.35 4.79 35.26
C LYS A 78 -7.82 4.82 35.31
N ASN A 79 -7.17 3.65 35.32
CA ASN A 79 -5.77 3.48 35.71
C ASN A 79 -4.87 2.92 34.62
N GLY A 80 -5.43 2.53 33.45
CA GLY A 80 -4.69 1.95 32.34
C GLY A 80 -3.92 2.99 31.52
N SER A 81 -3.04 2.50 30.67
CA SER A 81 -2.38 3.30 29.64
C SER A 81 -3.41 3.97 28.69
N SER A 82 -2.98 4.98 27.95
CA SER A 82 -3.91 5.79 27.13
C SER A 82 -4.74 4.94 26.16
N TYR A 83 -4.12 4.00 25.45
CA TYR A 83 -4.80 3.12 24.50
C TYR A 83 -5.72 2.10 25.20
N CYS A 84 -5.23 1.36 26.19
CA CYS A 84 -6.04 0.38 26.91
C CYS A 84 -7.20 1.02 27.66
N ALA A 85 -6.98 2.20 28.25
CA ALA A 85 -8.04 2.96 28.90
C ALA A 85 -9.11 3.43 27.90
N LYS A 86 -8.70 4.00 26.74
CA LYS A 86 -9.65 4.41 25.67
C LYS A 86 -10.44 3.20 25.17
N LYS A 87 -9.78 2.07 24.89
CA LYS A 87 -10.44 0.83 24.48
C LYS A 87 -11.39 0.27 25.54
N SER A 88 -11.04 0.41 26.82
CA SER A 88 -11.95 0.02 27.92
C SER A 88 -13.22 0.88 27.95
N TYR A 89 -13.11 2.18 27.75
CA TYR A 89 -14.28 3.04 27.58
C TYR A 89 -15.13 2.66 26.36
N GLU A 90 -14.51 2.34 25.23
CA GLU A 90 -15.21 1.88 24.03
C GLU A 90 -16.01 0.58 24.27
N GLN A 91 -15.48 -0.35 25.10
CA GLN A 91 -16.21 -1.54 25.51
C GLN A 91 -17.36 -1.22 26.47
N LEU A 92 -17.10 -0.39 27.46
CA LEU A 92 -18.15 0.04 28.41
C LEU A 92 -19.31 0.79 27.73
N ALA A 93 -19.00 1.55 26.67
CA ALA A 93 -20.03 2.23 25.86
C ALA A 93 -20.94 1.27 25.07
N LYS A 94 -20.63 -0.02 25.04
CA LYS A 94 -21.45 -1.08 24.43
C LYS A 94 -22.21 -1.92 25.48
N LEU A 95 -21.89 -1.74 26.75
CA LEU A 95 -22.40 -2.56 27.86
C LEU A 95 -23.35 -1.75 28.76
N GLY A 96 -24.20 -2.45 29.47
CA GLY A 96 -25.14 -1.84 30.41
C GLY A 96 -26.37 -1.22 29.74
N ASN A 97 -27.17 -0.51 30.56
CA ASN A 97 -28.34 0.23 30.08
C ASN A 97 -27.96 1.58 29.44
N VAL A 98 -28.93 2.26 28.84
CA VAL A 98 -28.71 3.54 28.12
C VAL A 98 -28.04 4.59 29.02
N GLN A 99 -28.49 4.71 30.27
CA GLN A 99 -27.97 5.72 31.20
C GLN A 99 -26.49 5.44 31.56
N GLU A 100 -26.08 4.18 31.72
CA GLU A 100 -24.71 3.78 32.00
C GLU A 100 -23.79 4.00 30.80
N ARG A 101 -24.25 3.69 29.59
CA ARG A 101 -23.51 3.96 28.35
C ARG A 101 -23.32 5.47 28.14
N GLN A 102 -24.34 6.29 28.35
CA GLN A 102 -24.24 7.75 28.25
C GLN A 102 -23.26 8.34 29.27
N LYS A 103 -23.30 7.90 30.56
CA LYS A 103 -22.29 8.30 31.55
C LYS A 103 -20.87 7.92 31.14
N THR A 104 -20.71 6.77 30.49
CA THR A 104 -19.42 6.33 29.97
C THR A 104 -18.98 7.25 28.82
N CYS A 105 -19.88 7.62 27.91
CA CYS A 105 -19.60 8.55 26.83
C CYS A 105 -19.21 9.95 27.35
N GLU A 106 -19.90 10.45 28.37
CA GLU A 106 -19.54 11.72 29.03
C GLU A 106 -18.12 11.67 29.65
N ALA A 107 -17.79 10.54 30.28
CA ALA A 107 -16.48 10.34 30.88
C ALA A 107 -15.33 10.27 29.86
N ILE A 108 -15.54 9.59 28.72
CA ILE A 108 -14.52 9.49 27.66
C ILE A 108 -14.33 10.86 26.97
N VAL A 109 -15.39 11.58 26.67
CA VAL A 109 -15.31 12.93 26.09
C VAL A 109 -14.60 13.90 27.05
N LYS A 110 -14.92 13.84 28.35
CA LYS A 110 -14.24 14.66 29.36
C LYS A 110 -12.75 14.37 29.45
N LYS A 111 -12.34 13.12 29.26
CA LYS A 111 -10.94 12.69 29.37
C LYS A 111 -10.12 13.01 28.11
N TYR A 112 -10.65 12.76 26.92
CA TYR A 112 -9.88 12.82 25.65
C TYR A 112 -10.25 14.02 24.78
N ASN A 113 -11.53 14.41 24.74
CA ASN A 113 -12.06 15.56 23.98
C ASN A 113 -11.69 15.56 22.47
N ASP A 114 -11.38 14.39 21.91
CA ASP A 114 -11.09 14.21 20.49
C ASP A 114 -12.38 13.89 19.68
N ASP A 115 -12.30 13.99 18.36
CA ASP A 115 -13.43 13.73 17.47
C ASP A 115 -13.96 12.30 17.58
N ASP A 116 -13.12 11.30 17.81
CA ASP A 116 -13.53 9.90 17.97
C ASP A 116 -14.39 9.72 19.21
N SER A 117 -13.96 10.30 20.34
CA SER A 117 -14.72 10.26 21.61
C SER A 117 -16.05 10.98 21.48
N LYS A 118 -16.06 12.14 20.82
CA LYS A 118 -17.29 12.90 20.52
C LYS A 118 -18.22 12.13 19.58
N LEU A 119 -17.67 11.47 18.55
CA LEU A 119 -18.45 10.67 17.61
C LEU A 119 -19.08 9.45 18.29
N LEU A 120 -18.36 8.78 19.19
CA LEU A 120 -18.89 7.68 20.00
C LEU A 120 -20.07 8.16 20.85
N ALA A 121 -19.91 9.27 21.55
CA ALA A 121 -20.96 9.87 22.38
C ALA A 121 -22.18 10.33 21.53
N ALA A 122 -21.91 10.98 20.38
CA ALA A 122 -22.96 11.44 19.48
C ALA A 122 -23.81 10.29 18.93
N LYS A 123 -23.19 9.15 18.60
CA LYS A 123 -23.93 7.95 18.16
C LYS A 123 -24.80 7.36 19.27
N GLU A 124 -24.34 7.35 20.52
CA GLU A 124 -25.15 6.87 21.66
C GLU A 124 -26.33 7.81 21.93
N TYR A 125 -26.10 9.13 21.86
CA TYR A 125 -27.19 10.11 21.99
C TYR A 125 -28.17 10.05 20.83
N GLU A 126 -27.72 9.80 19.59
CA GLU A 126 -28.58 9.58 18.43
C GLU A 126 -29.49 8.37 18.63
N ALA A 127 -28.92 7.24 19.09
CA ALA A 127 -29.67 6.01 19.36
C ALA A 127 -30.73 6.18 20.46
N SER A 128 -30.62 7.23 21.27
CA SER A 128 -31.56 7.57 22.34
C SER A 128 -32.43 8.82 22.03
N ASP A 129 -32.41 9.33 20.80
CA ASP A 129 -33.07 10.54 20.32
C ASP A 129 -32.74 11.83 21.13
N GLU A 130 -31.55 11.85 21.78
CA GLU A 130 -31.08 12.96 22.60
C GLU A 130 -30.33 14.03 21.78
N TYR A 131 -30.90 14.51 20.70
CA TYR A 131 -30.31 15.47 19.76
C TYR A 131 -29.77 16.76 20.40
N ALA A 132 -30.39 17.23 21.48
CA ALA A 132 -29.92 18.42 22.20
C ALA A 132 -28.51 18.20 22.81
N LYS A 133 -28.21 16.98 23.29
CA LYS A 133 -26.90 16.65 23.81
C LYS A 133 -25.84 16.63 22.70
N ILE A 134 -26.20 16.16 21.48
CA ILE A 134 -25.31 16.19 20.31
C ILE A 134 -24.97 17.64 19.93
N ILE A 135 -25.96 18.54 19.90
CA ILE A 135 -25.73 19.95 19.59
C ILE A 135 -24.77 20.59 20.60
N ASN A 136 -24.99 20.35 21.89
CA ASN A 136 -24.09 20.87 22.93
C ASN A 136 -22.67 20.28 22.83
N LEU A 137 -22.56 18.96 22.64
CA LEU A 137 -21.28 18.24 22.48
C LEU A 137 -20.44 18.78 21.31
N THR A 138 -21.09 19.15 20.25
CA THR A 138 -20.48 19.59 18.98
C THR A 138 -20.49 21.10 18.79
N SER A 139 -20.85 21.88 19.83
CA SER A 139 -21.00 23.35 19.73
C SER A 139 -19.74 24.11 19.35
N LYS A 140 -18.56 23.53 19.59
CA LYS A 140 -17.23 24.13 19.34
C LYS A 140 -16.42 23.39 18.27
N ILE A 141 -17.06 22.54 17.46
CA ILE A 141 -16.33 21.90 16.36
C ILE A 141 -16.13 22.90 15.22
N ASP A 142 -14.97 22.79 14.58
CA ASP A 142 -14.68 23.51 13.36
C ASP A 142 -15.17 22.70 12.16
N VAL A 143 -16.10 23.27 11.41
CA VAL A 143 -16.73 22.60 10.24
C VAL A 143 -15.72 22.33 9.13
N ASP A 144 -14.66 23.14 9.04
CA ASP A 144 -13.65 23.00 8.00
C ASP A 144 -12.63 21.87 8.28
N SER A 145 -12.49 21.42 9.54
CA SER A 145 -11.50 20.39 9.93
C SER A 145 -12.05 19.16 10.64
N ALA A 146 -13.20 19.26 11.34
CA ALA A 146 -13.75 18.16 12.14
C ALA A 146 -14.16 16.94 11.30
N ASN A 147 -14.31 15.79 11.96
CA ASN A 147 -14.74 14.53 11.33
C ASN A 147 -16.11 14.69 10.63
N ASN A 148 -16.20 14.30 9.35
CA ASN A 148 -17.43 14.42 8.55
C ASN A 148 -18.65 13.72 9.15
N SER A 149 -18.47 12.55 9.79
CA SER A 149 -19.58 11.85 10.45
C SER A 149 -20.08 12.62 11.67
N LEU A 150 -19.20 13.32 12.37
CA LEU A 150 -19.59 14.16 13.51
C LEU A 150 -20.37 15.40 13.05
N ILE A 151 -19.94 16.05 11.97
CA ILE A 151 -20.66 17.18 11.34
C ILE A 151 -22.03 16.71 10.84
N PHE A 152 -22.10 15.55 10.18
CA PHE A 152 -23.35 14.96 9.74
C PHE A 152 -24.35 14.79 10.90
N LEU A 153 -23.91 14.21 12.03
CA LEU A 153 -24.75 14.02 13.22
C LEU A 153 -25.17 15.36 13.84
N ARG A 154 -24.28 16.35 13.87
CA ARG A 154 -24.60 17.72 14.31
C ARG A 154 -25.69 18.33 13.46
N LEU A 155 -25.51 18.38 12.15
CA LEU A 155 -26.49 18.98 11.21
C LEU A 155 -27.84 18.25 11.28
N LYS A 156 -27.85 16.91 11.34
CA LYS A 156 -29.04 16.10 11.57
C LYS A 156 -29.76 16.52 12.87
N SER A 157 -28.98 16.73 13.94
CA SER A 157 -29.54 17.11 15.26
C SER A 157 -30.14 18.53 15.25
N LEU A 158 -29.49 19.47 14.56
CA LEU A 158 -30.00 20.82 14.38
C LEU A 158 -31.34 20.80 13.64
N ILE A 159 -31.46 20.02 12.56
CA ILE A 159 -32.73 19.81 11.83
C ILE A 159 -33.79 19.24 12.76
N LYS A 160 -33.46 18.17 13.52
CA LYS A 160 -34.45 17.53 14.43
C LYS A 160 -34.95 18.43 15.55
N LYS A 161 -34.14 19.43 15.96
CA LYS A 161 -34.49 20.41 17.00
C LYS A 161 -34.96 21.73 16.44
N ASN A 162 -35.12 21.84 15.12
CA ASN A 162 -35.55 23.05 14.43
C ASN A 162 -34.67 24.29 14.75
N VAL A 163 -33.36 24.07 14.85
CA VAL A 163 -32.32 25.10 15.06
C VAL A 163 -31.71 25.45 13.71
N SER A 164 -31.29 26.70 13.53
CA SER A 164 -30.63 27.18 12.31
C SER A 164 -29.36 26.37 12.02
N PHE A 165 -29.18 25.92 10.76
CA PHE A 165 -28.10 25.07 10.33
C PHE A 165 -27.66 25.35 8.87
N ILE A 166 -28.36 26.16 8.14
CA ILE A 166 -28.19 26.33 6.68
C ILE A 166 -26.81 26.87 6.34
N ASP A 167 -26.32 27.86 7.05
CA ASP A 167 -25.01 28.46 6.76
C ASP A 167 -23.88 27.49 7.12
N GLU A 168 -23.98 26.79 8.25
CA GLU A 168 -22.98 25.78 8.65
C GLU A 168 -22.94 24.61 7.65
N MET A 169 -24.10 24.09 7.24
CA MET A 169 -24.21 23.07 6.21
C MET A 169 -23.61 23.56 4.89
N TYR A 170 -23.94 24.78 4.47
CA TYR A 170 -23.41 25.33 3.22
C TYR A 170 -21.90 25.49 3.24
N GLN A 171 -21.30 25.96 4.35
CA GLN A 171 -19.84 26.02 4.51
C GLN A 171 -19.21 24.64 4.43
N TRP A 172 -19.82 23.62 5.05
CA TRP A 172 -19.36 22.23 4.93
C TRP A 172 -19.34 21.75 3.48
N PHE A 173 -20.37 22.05 2.69
CA PHE A 173 -20.39 21.73 1.26
C PHE A 173 -19.46 22.59 0.41
N LEU A 174 -19.14 23.82 0.81
CA LEU A 174 -18.30 24.75 0.04
C LEU A 174 -16.80 24.50 0.26
N ASN A 175 -16.38 24.33 1.51
CA ASN A 175 -14.97 24.45 1.92
C ASN A 175 -14.26 23.10 2.10
N ARG A 176 -14.87 21.99 1.67
CA ARG A 176 -14.28 20.67 1.81
C ARG A 176 -14.42 19.83 0.55
N THR A 177 -13.57 18.82 0.41
CA THR A 177 -13.79 17.76 -0.58
C THR A 177 -15.07 16.99 -0.22
N ILE A 178 -15.95 16.78 -1.19
CA ILE A 178 -17.20 16.04 -0.98
C ILE A 178 -16.90 14.58 -0.61
N SER A 179 -17.52 14.11 0.46
CA SER A 179 -17.40 12.75 1.00
C SER A 179 -18.70 11.98 0.93
N ALA A 180 -18.67 10.72 1.38
CA ALA A 180 -19.87 9.88 1.50
C ALA A 180 -20.91 10.48 2.43
N GLU A 181 -20.50 11.17 3.51
CA GLU A 181 -21.39 11.83 4.45
C GLU A 181 -22.12 13.01 3.82
N HIS A 182 -21.42 13.83 3.00
CA HIS A 182 -22.06 14.88 2.21
C HIS A 182 -23.13 14.31 1.28
N TYR A 183 -22.78 13.25 0.54
CA TYR A 183 -23.72 12.61 -0.36
C TYR A 183 -24.94 12.03 0.38
N LYS A 184 -24.72 11.37 1.52
CA LYS A 184 -25.79 10.87 2.38
C LYS A 184 -26.67 11.99 2.92
N PHE A 185 -26.06 13.12 3.31
CA PHE A 185 -26.83 14.29 3.77
C PHE A 185 -27.65 14.90 2.65
N TYR A 186 -27.07 15.08 1.47
CA TYR A 186 -27.77 15.56 0.29
C TYR A 186 -29.01 14.72 -0.04
N THR A 187 -28.84 13.39 -0.10
CA THR A 187 -29.93 12.47 -0.45
C THR A 187 -31.03 12.44 0.59
N ASN A 188 -30.71 12.53 1.88
CA ASN A 188 -31.69 12.39 2.95
C ASN A 188 -32.38 13.69 3.29
N TYR A 189 -31.76 14.85 3.13
CA TYR A 189 -32.24 16.11 3.66
C TYR A 189 -32.41 17.22 2.62
N ILE A 190 -31.66 17.21 1.52
CA ILE A 190 -31.74 18.27 0.50
C ILE A 190 -32.62 17.82 -0.66
N LYS A 191 -32.27 16.69 -1.31
CA LYS A 191 -32.96 16.23 -2.52
C LYS A 191 -34.43 15.77 -2.26
N ASN A 192 -34.69 15.11 -1.13
CA ASN A 192 -35.93 14.42 -0.85
C ASN A 192 -36.84 15.19 0.17
N THR A 193 -36.42 16.37 0.62
CA THR A 193 -37.21 17.16 1.58
C THR A 193 -37.32 18.60 1.13
N GLU A 194 -38.57 19.06 0.91
CA GLU A 194 -38.83 20.46 0.58
C GLU A 194 -38.35 21.42 1.67
N PHE A 195 -38.35 20.97 2.93
CA PHE A 195 -38.01 21.80 4.08
C PHE A 195 -36.61 22.44 3.99
N VAL A 196 -35.57 21.69 3.58
CA VAL A 196 -34.22 22.22 3.48
C VAL A 196 -34.00 22.93 2.14
N SER A 197 -34.57 22.40 1.05
CA SER A 197 -34.43 23.00 -0.27
C SER A 197 -35.11 24.39 -0.35
N GLN A 198 -36.21 24.61 0.35
CA GLN A 198 -36.87 25.91 0.44
C GLN A 198 -36.12 26.98 1.24
N GLN A 199 -35.19 26.56 2.13
CA GLN A 199 -34.35 27.48 2.92
C GLN A 199 -33.04 27.84 2.24
N LEU A 200 -32.64 27.10 1.19
CA LEU A 200 -31.45 27.36 0.38
C LEU A 200 -31.82 28.33 -0.76
N SER A 201 -30.96 29.33 -1.01
CA SER A 201 -31.06 30.06 -2.27
C SER A 201 -30.81 29.12 -3.45
N GLU A 202 -31.42 29.42 -4.59
CA GLU A 202 -31.26 28.66 -5.83
C GLU A 202 -29.76 28.50 -6.22
N GLU A 203 -28.95 29.55 -6.03
CA GLU A 203 -27.52 29.55 -6.30
C GLU A 203 -26.75 28.57 -5.40
N LYS A 204 -27.05 28.58 -4.08
CA LYS A 204 -26.40 27.62 -3.14
C LYS A 204 -26.78 26.19 -3.47
N LEU A 205 -28.02 25.95 -3.88
CA LEU A 205 -28.49 24.62 -4.29
C LEU A 205 -27.76 24.14 -5.57
N LYS A 206 -27.65 24.99 -6.58
CA LYS A 206 -26.91 24.69 -7.82
C LYS A 206 -25.47 24.28 -7.53
N LEU A 207 -24.79 25.02 -6.63
CA LEU A 207 -23.41 24.67 -6.23
C LEU A 207 -23.34 23.28 -5.57
N ILE A 208 -24.22 23.01 -4.62
CA ILE A 208 -24.26 21.70 -3.93
C ILE A 208 -24.49 20.58 -4.95
N GLU A 209 -25.48 20.72 -5.83
CA GLU A 209 -25.79 19.73 -6.86
C GLU A 209 -24.62 19.50 -7.82
N PHE A 210 -23.98 20.57 -8.30
CA PHE A 210 -22.79 20.47 -9.12
C PHE A 210 -21.72 19.61 -8.44
N ARG A 211 -21.37 19.92 -7.20
CA ARG A 211 -20.31 19.21 -6.45
C ARG A 211 -20.70 17.75 -6.14
N ILE A 212 -21.97 17.47 -5.89
CA ILE A 212 -22.47 16.11 -5.72
C ILE A 212 -22.34 15.31 -7.03
N GLU A 213 -22.64 15.88 -8.19
CA GLU A 213 -22.47 15.17 -9.48
C GLU A 213 -20.99 14.89 -9.77
N VAL A 214 -20.07 15.78 -9.38
CA VAL A 214 -18.63 15.50 -9.45
C VAL A 214 -18.23 14.30 -8.56
N TYR A 215 -18.71 14.28 -7.32
CA TYR A 215 -18.48 13.16 -6.38
C TYR A 215 -18.99 11.83 -6.95
N ARG A 216 -20.17 11.84 -7.58
CA ARG A 216 -20.77 10.67 -8.25
C ARG A 216 -20.06 10.27 -9.55
N LYS A 217 -19.05 11.04 -9.98
CA LYS A 217 -18.37 10.90 -11.27
C LYS A 217 -19.28 11.06 -12.50
N ASN A 218 -20.41 11.72 -12.34
CA ASN A 218 -21.32 12.09 -13.43
C ASN A 218 -20.81 13.37 -14.14
N TYR A 219 -19.59 13.31 -14.65
CA TYR A 219 -18.87 14.48 -15.12
C TYR A 219 -19.57 15.24 -16.25
N LYS A 220 -20.33 14.57 -17.10
CA LYS A 220 -21.11 15.22 -18.15
C LYS A 220 -22.19 16.14 -17.56
N VAL A 221 -22.97 15.65 -16.59
CA VAL A 221 -23.98 16.44 -15.91
C VAL A 221 -23.35 17.54 -15.07
N ALA A 222 -22.24 17.23 -14.40
CA ALA A 222 -21.49 18.23 -13.65
C ALA A 222 -20.95 19.35 -14.55
N TYR A 223 -20.48 19.03 -15.76
CA TYR A 223 -20.02 20.00 -16.73
C TYR A 223 -21.18 20.97 -17.14
N GLU A 224 -22.35 20.46 -17.41
CA GLU A 224 -23.54 21.30 -17.73
C GLU A 224 -23.90 22.21 -16.55
N LYS A 225 -24.00 21.66 -15.34
CA LYS A 225 -24.33 22.42 -14.11
C LYS A 225 -23.26 23.48 -13.75
N MET A 226 -21.99 23.25 -14.06
CA MET A 226 -20.91 24.19 -13.80
C MET A 226 -21.15 25.57 -14.44
N PHE A 227 -21.73 25.63 -15.63
CA PHE A 227 -22.02 26.89 -16.32
C PHE A 227 -23.27 27.63 -15.83
N GLU A 228 -24.03 27.00 -14.94
CA GLU A 228 -25.15 27.64 -14.24
C GLU A 228 -24.68 28.40 -12.96
N LEU A 229 -23.41 28.21 -12.56
CA LEU A 229 -22.85 28.82 -11.36
C LEU A 229 -22.42 30.27 -11.63
N ASP A 230 -22.57 31.10 -10.60
CA ASP A 230 -21.98 32.43 -10.62
C ASP A 230 -20.45 32.37 -10.61
N ASN A 231 -19.81 33.28 -11.33
CA ASN A 231 -18.35 33.30 -11.47
C ASN A 231 -17.61 33.49 -10.14
N SER A 232 -18.25 34.06 -9.12
CA SER A 232 -17.63 34.25 -7.78
C SER A 232 -17.27 32.93 -7.12
N TYR A 233 -17.96 31.83 -7.44
CA TYR A 233 -17.66 30.51 -6.89
C TYR A 233 -16.30 29.97 -7.34
N PHE A 234 -15.82 30.35 -8.52
CA PHE A 234 -14.49 29.93 -9.01
C PHE A 234 -13.31 30.66 -8.33
N LYS A 235 -13.57 31.45 -7.29
CA LYS A 235 -12.57 31.92 -6.33
C LYS A 235 -12.30 30.94 -5.19
N ASN A 236 -13.07 29.84 -5.11
CA ASN A 236 -12.88 28.80 -4.12
C ASN A 236 -12.11 27.61 -4.73
N ARG A 237 -11.00 27.20 -4.11
CA ARG A 237 -10.11 26.13 -4.60
C ARG A 237 -10.82 24.79 -4.82
N PHE A 238 -11.78 24.44 -3.96
CA PHE A 238 -12.51 23.18 -4.06
C PHE A 238 -13.46 23.19 -5.27
N VAL A 239 -14.11 24.32 -5.52
CA VAL A 239 -14.98 24.49 -6.68
C VAL A 239 -14.17 24.46 -7.97
N VAL A 240 -13.02 25.13 -8.01
CA VAL A 240 -12.10 25.12 -9.18
C VAL A 240 -11.59 23.71 -9.44
N SER A 241 -11.22 22.96 -8.39
CA SER A 241 -10.80 21.57 -8.55
C SER A 241 -11.93 20.68 -9.10
N ASP A 242 -13.15 20.83 -8.62
CA ASP A 242 -14.30 20.09 -9.09
C ASP A 242 -14.69 20.49 -10.54
N ALA A 243 -14.59 21.78 -10.89
CA ALA A 243 -14.74 22.26 -12.26
C ALA A 243 -13.70 21.66 -13.20
N GLY A 244 -12.45 21.56 -12.73
CA GLY A 244 -11.37 20.93 -13.50
C GLY A 244 -11.65 19.49 -13.86
N LYS A 245 -12.13 18.69 -12.91
CA LYS A 245 -12.56 17.30 -13.16
C LYS A 245 -13.72 17.24 -14.15
N SER A 246 -14.71 18.12 -13.99
CA SER A 246 -15.89 18.17 -14.86
C SER A 246 -15.51 18.50 -16.31
N CYS A 247 -14.65 19.48 -16.51
CA CYS A 247 -14.16 19.86 -17.85
C CYS A 247 -13.29 18.74 -18.48
N LEU A 248 -12.42 18.10 -17.66
CA LEU A 248 -11.49 17.10 -18.15
C LEU A 248 -12.15 15.78 -18.58
N TYR A 249 -13.21 15.40 -17.86
CA TYR A 249 -13.87 14.10 -18.04
C TYR A 249 -15.32 14.20 -18.58
N GLY A 250 -15.95 15.37 -18.51
CA GLY A 250 -17.34 15.56 -18.92
C GLY A 250 -17.51 16.09 -20.35
N ASN A 251 -16.48 16.69 -20.93
CA ASN A 251 -16.52 17.28 -22.26
C ASN A 251 -15.16 17.17 -22.97
N SER A 252 -15.15 16.98 -24.28
CA SER A 252 -13.93 16.82 -25.09
C SER A 252 -13.45 18.11 -25.78
N ASP A 253 -14.11 19.25 -25.59
CA ASP A 253 -13.63 20.54 -26.07
C ASP A 253 -12.54 21.10 -25.15
N TYR A 254 -11.39 20.41 -25.17
CA TYR A 254 -10.28 20.70 -24.28
C TYR A 254 -9.74 22.11 -24.40
N ILE A 255 -9.74 22.70 -25.60
CA ILE A 255 -9.23 24.05 -25.86
C ILE A 255 -10.13 25.08 -25.15
N LYS A 256 -11.44 25.03 -25.39
CA LYS A 256 -12.40 25.94 -24.74
C LYS A 256 -12.36 25.80 -23.22
N ASN A 257 -12.27 24.58 -22.75
CA ASN A 257 -12.19 24.29 -21.32
C ASN A 257 -10.89 24.84 -20.71
N ALA A 258 -9.74 24.67 -21.37
CA ALA A 258 -8.49 25.27 -20.91
C ALA A 258 -8.54 26.80 -20.84
N GLN A 259 -9.11 27.43 -21.87
CA GLN A 259 -9.31 28.89 -21.91
C GLN A 259 -10.22 29.41 -20.81
N PHE A 260 -11.20 28.61 -20.37
CA PHE A 260 -12.02 28.96 -19.19
C PHE A 260 -11.14 29.05 -17.92
N PHE A 261 -10.23 28.10 -17.71
CA PHE A 261 -9.30 28.14 -16.57
C PHE A 261 -8.23 29.24 -16.70
N ASP A 262 -7.83 29.58 -17.91
CA ASP A 262 -6.97 30.73 -18.18
C ASP A 262 -7.61 32.05 -17.72
N LYS A 263 -8.92 32.21 -17.93
CA LYS A 263 -9.67 33.39 -17.42
C LYS A 263 -9.73 33.41 -15.90
N ILE A 264 -9.93 32.22 -15.25
CA ILE A 264 -9.95 32.15 -13.79
C ILE A 264 -8.57 32.57 -13.24
N SER A 265 -7.49 32.01 -13.79
CA SER A 265 -6.13 32.33 -13.29
C SER A 265 -5.75 33.80 -13.49
N ASN A 266 -6.23 34.46 -14.56
CA ASN A 266 -6.01 35.88 -14.77
C ASN A 266 -6.84 36.78 -13.84
N GLY A 267 -7.87 36.25 -13.19
CA GLY A 267 -8.80 36.99 -12.31
C GLY A 267 -8.55 36.81 -10.81
N THR A 268 -7.44 36.18 -10.40
CA THR A 268 -7.16 35.89 -8.99
C THR A 268 -5.70 36.07 -8.63
N SER A 269 -5.43 36.31 -7.34
CA SER A 269 -4.09 36.26 -6.74
C SER A 269 -3.98 35.13 -5.70
N ASP A 270 -5.04 34.33 -5.49
CA ASP A 270 -5.02 33.20 -4.55
C ASP A 270 -4.20 32.02 -5.14
N ASN A 271 -3.11 31.65 -4.45
CA ASN A 271 -2.21 30.61 -4.92
C ASN A 271 -2.89 29.25 -5.14
N ALA A 272 -3.84 28.86 -4.29
CA ALA A 272 -4.52 27.58 -4.45
C ALA A 272 -5.43 27.58 -5.69
N VAL A 273 -6.13 28.67 -5.94
CA VAL A 273 -6.94 28.85 -7.15
C VAL A 273 -6.05 28.92 -8.39
N LEU A 274 -4.92 29.65 -8.32
CA LEU A 274 -3.91 29.70 -9.40
C LEU A 274 -3.33 28.32 -9.68
N PHE A 275 -3.01 27.54 -8.66
CA PHE A 275 -2.54 26.18 -8.82
C PHE A 275 -3.55 25.33 -9.60
N TYR A 276 -4.77 25.18 -9.10
CA TYR A 276 -5.77 24.32 -9.73
C TYR A 276 -6.15 24.78 -11.13
N SER A 277 -6.26 26.09 -11.36
CA SER A 277 -6.57 26.65 -12.68
C SER A 277 -5.48 26.33 -13.70
N ASN A 278 -4.21 26.58 -13.38
CA ASN A 278 -3.10 26.27 -14.26
C ASN A 278 -2.92 24.76 -14.44
N PHE A 279 -3.08 23.97 -13.37
CA PHE A 279 -2.96 22.53 -13.41
C PHE A 279 -3.98 21.87 -14.37
N TYR A 280 -5.26 22.25 -14.26
CA TYR A 280 -6.29 21.70 -15.14
C TYR A 280 -6.21 22.26 -16.56
N ALA A 281 -5.87 23.54 -16.74
CA ALA A 281 -5.60 24.09 -18.06
C ALA A 281 -4.43 23.33 -18.76
N GLY A 282 -3.34 23.07 -18.02
CA GLY A 282 -2.21 22.28 -18.51
C GLY A 282 -2.61 20.89 -18.97
N ARG A 283 -3.42 20.17 -18.19
CA ARG A 283 -3.93 18.83 -18.53
C ARG A 283 -4.85 18.83 -19.76
N MET A 284 -5.62 19.88 -19.95
CA MET A 284 -6.49 20.02 -21.10
C MET A 284 -5.70 20.36 -22.37
N TYR A 285 -4.76 21.29 -22.30
CA TYR A 285 -3.85 21.57 -23.41
C TYR A 285 -2.98 20.36 -23.78
N ASP A 286 -2.59 19.53 -22.82
CA ASP A 286 -1.86 18.28 -23.07
C ASP A 286 -2.68 17.22 -23.84
N LYS A 287 -4.01 17.31 -23.77
CA LYS A 287 -4.92 16.45 -24.56
C LYS A 287 -5.26 17.04 -25.95
N ALA A 288 -4.99 18.32 -26.18
CA ALA A 288 -5.26 19.00 -27.44
C ALA A 288 -4.03 18.92 -28.36
N VAL A 289 -4.26 18.65 -29.65
CA VAL A 289 -3.20 18.63 -30.65
C VAL A 289 -2.62 20.04 -30.79
N ASP A 290 -1.29 20.16 -30.99
CA ASP A 290 -0.55 21.42 -31.20
C ASP A 290 -0.49 22.40 -30.03
N TYR A 291 -0.96 22.03 -28.84
CA TYR A 291 -0.95 22.91 -27.65
C TYR A 291 0.15 22.57 -26.64
N TYR A 292 1.17 21.82 -27.02
CA TYR A 292 2.28 21.41 -26.15
C TYR A 292 2.92 22.59 -25.37
N THR A 293 3.26 23.68 -26.04
CA THR A 293 3.91 24.83 -25.40
C THR A 293 3.05 25.46 -24.30
N LEU A 294 1.73 25.54 -24.52
CA LEU A 294 0.80 26.04 -23.51
C LEU A 294 0.67 25.06 -22.36
N SER A 295 0.58 23.77 -22.63
CA SER A 295 0.55 22.72 -21.60
C SER A 295 1.76 22.85 -20.66
N ILE A 296 2.98 22.89 -21.22
CA ILE A 296 4.22 23.06 -20.46
C ILE A 296 4.22 24.34 -19.64
N THR A 297 3.77 25.46 -20.22
CA THR A 297 3.69 26.75 -19.51
C THR A 297 2.74 26.67 -18.33
N ARG A 298 1.58 26.05 -18.52
CA ARG A 298 0.58 25.91 -17.45
C ARG A 298 1.05 25.00 -16.34
N PHE A 299 1.71 23.88 -16.61
CA PHE A 299 2.28 23.05 -15.55
C PHE A 299 3.37 23.78 -14.76
N LYS A 300 4.26 24.53 -15.42
CA LYS A 300 5.27 25.37 -14.74
C LYS A 300 4.62 26.43 -13.84
N ASN A 301 3.58 27.09 -14.32
CA ASN A 301 2.83 28.05 -13.51
C ASN A 301 2.14 27.34 -12.31
N ALA A 302 1.59 26.14 -12.51
CA ALA A 302 1.02 25.36 -11.41
C ALA A 302 2.09 25.04 -10.36
N MET A 303 3.29 24.60 -10.75
CA MET A 303 4.39 24.38 -9.82
C MET A 303 4.75 25.65 -9.04
N THR A 304 4.80 26.81 -9.70
CA THR A 304 5.11 28.10 -9.05
C THR A 304 4.07 28.49 -8.00
N HIS A 305 2.80 28.13 -8.19
CA HIS A 305 1.69 28.45 -7.30
C HIS A 305 1.24 27.26 -6.43
N SER A 306 2.04 26.20 -6.35
CA SER A 306 1.75 25.07 -5.47
C SER A 306 1.68 25.50 -4.01
N VAL A 307 0.70 24.97 -3.29
CA VAL A 307 0.48 25.28 -1.86
C VAL A 307 0.88 24.12 -0.94
N THR A 308 1.23 22.99 -1.53
CA THR A 308 1.76 21.80 -0.85
C THR A 308 2.81 21.13 -1.73
N ASP A 309 3.71 20.37 -1.12
CA ASP A 309 4.69 19.55 -1.82
C ASP A 309 4.02 18.57 -2.80
N GLU A 310 2.90 17.97 -2.39
CA GLU A 310 2.10 17.08 -3.24
C GLU A 310 1.56 17.79 -4.50
N ASN A 311 1.14 19.05 -4.36
CA ASN A 311 0.70 19.86 -5.51
C ASN A 311 1.85 20.08 -6.50
N TYR A 312 3.03 20.41 -5.98
CA TYR A 312 4.23 20.62 -6.81
C TYR A 312 4.58 19.34 -7.58
N ASP A 313 4.73 18.24 -6.86
CA ASP A 313 5.12 16.95 -7.45
C ASP A 313 4.09 16.46 -8.47
N ASN A 314 2.79 16.66 -8.18
CA ASN A 314 1.73 16.32 -9.12
C ASN A 314 1.83 17.15 -10.43
N ALA A 315 2.05 18.46 -10.35
CA ALA A 315 2.24 19.28 -11.53
C ALA A 315 3.51 18.92 -12.32
N LEU A 316 4.62 18.63 -11.61
CA LEU A 316 5.88 18.18 -12.20
C LEU A 316 5.73 16.82 -12.90
N TRP A 317 5.01 15.88 -12.29
CA TRP A 317 4.72 14.58 -12.92
C TRP A 317 4.02 14.74 -14.28
N TYR A 318 3.01 15.60 -14.36
CA TYR A 318 2.35 15.90 -15.63
C TYR A 318 3.27 16.64 -16.61
N LEU A 319 4.15 17.52 -16.11
CA LEU A 319 5.16 18.20 -16.94
C LEU A 319 6.12 17.19 -17.59
N LEU A 320 6.65 16.23 -16.81
CA LEU A 320 7.55 15.18 -17.30
C LEU A 320 6.86 14.28 -18.33
N ASN A 321 5.62 13.87 -18.06
CA ASN A 321 4.84 13.07 -19.02
C ASN A 321 4.52 13.81 -20.31
N ALA A 322 4.22 15.11 -20.26
CA ALA A 322 4.05 15.92 -21.47
C ALA A 322 5.37 16.02 -22.23
N GLY A 323 6.52 16.14 -21.53
CA GLY A 323 7.85 16.08 -22.15
C GLY A 323 8.10 14.75 -22.86
N LEU A 324 7.76 13.64 -22.20
CA LEU A 324 7.92 12.29 -22.76
C LEU A 324 7.05 12.05 -24.01
N LYS A 325 5.83 12.59 -24.05
CA LYS A 325 4.97 12.56 -25.24
C LYS A 325 5.60 13.28 -26.45
N LYS A 326 6.42 14.31 -26.18
CA LYS A 326 7.13 15.01 -27.26
C LYS A 326 8.31 14.19 -27.75
N SER A 327 9.19 13.75 -26.86
CA SER A 327 10.31 12.85 -27.12
C SER A 327 10.96 12.39 -25.82
N SER A 328 11.62 11.23 -25.85
CA SER A 328 12.43 10.77 -24.73
C SER A 328 13.59 11.73 -24.38
N ASP A 329 14.21 12.39 -25.39
CA ASP A 329 15.25 13.41 -25.14
C ASP A 329 14.71 14.59 -24.34
N THR A 330 13.53 15.10 -24.68
CA THR A 330 12.86 16.15 -23.92
C THR A 330 12.60 15.71 -22.46
N ALA A 331 12.18 14.47 -22.26
CA ALA A 331 11.97 13.92 -20.92
C ALA A 331 13.29 13.83 -20.12
N ILE A 332 14.37 13.37 -20.75
CA ILE A 332 15.70 13.29 -20.14
C ILE A 332 16.19 14.68 -19.69
N ASP A 333 16.09 15.68 -20.58
CA ASP A 333 16.47 17.05 -20.24
C ASP A 333 15.65 17.61 -19.06
N MET A 334 14.36 17.29 -19.02
CA MET A 334 13.49 17.68 -17.90
C MET A 334 13.86 16.94 -16.61
N ILE A 335 14.15 15.65 -16.65
CA ILE A 335 14.64 14.90 -15.49
C ILE A 335 15.87 15.56 -14.92
N LYS A 336 16.92 15.77 -15.75
CA LYS A 336 18.19 16.42 -15.34
C LYS A 336 17.96 17.77 -14.69
N LYS A 337 16.95 18.53 -15.16
CA LYS A 337 16.63 19.86 -14.65
C LYS A 337 15.85 19.84 -13.34
N TYR A 338 14.87 18.96 -13.20
CA TYR A 338 13.86 19.04 -12.14
C TYR A 338 14.02 18.00 -11.03
N CYS A 339 14.81 16.92 -11.22
CA CYS A 339 14.98 15.90 -10.18
C CYS A 339 15.49 16.48 -8.83
N PRO A 340 16.32 17.54 -8.76
CA PRO A 340 16.70 18.10 -7.46
C PRO A 340 15.58 18.85 -6.74
N SER A 341 14.43 19.08 -7.39
CA SER A 341 13.35 19.92 -6.85
C SER A 341 12.07 19.17 -6.47
N TRP A 342 11.96 17.86 -6.74
CA TRP A 342 10.81 17.09 -6.26
C TRP A 342 10.92 16.78 -4.76
N HIS A 343 9.78 16.53 -4.10
CA HIS A 343 9.70 16.38 -2.65
C HIS A 343 9.50 14.91 -2.24
N ASN A 344 8.71 14.15 -3.00
CA ASN A 344 8.50 12.73 -2.80
C ASN A 344 9.11 11.92 -3.95
N PRO A 345 10.31 11.35 -3.78
CA PRO A 345 10.96 10.55 -4.81
C PRO A 345 10.11 9.41 -5.38
N GLU A 346 9.38 8.68 -4.52
CA GLU A 346 8.55 7.53 -4.91
C GLU A 346 7.37 7.92 -5.81
N TYR A 347 6.95 9.20 -5.78
CA TYR A 347 5.85 9.71 -6.60
C TYR A 347 6.14 9.61 -8.11
N PHE A 348 7.41 9.54 -8.49
CA PHE A 348 7.85 9.52 -9.89
C PHE A 348 8.22 8.12 -10.40
N ASP A 349 8.13 7.08 -9.58
CA ASP A 349 8.55 5.73 -9.93
C ASP A 349 7.83 5.18 -11.17
N ASP A 350 6.53 5.42 -11.29
CA ASP A 350 5.73 5.02 -12.45
C ASP A 350 6.14 5.73 -13.76
N PHE A 351 6.57 6.98 -13.68
CA PHE A 351 7.13 7.69 -14.84
C PHE A 351 8.40 7.00 -15.36
N PHE A 352 9.31 6.59 -14.47
CA PHE A 352 10.53 5.87 -14.84
C PHE A 352 10.23 4.44 -15.34
N GLU A 353 9.18 3.81 -14.83
CA GLU A 353 8.69 2.52 -15.33
C GLU A 353 8.15 2.63 -16.78
N ILE A 354 7.60 3.77 -17.17
CA ILE A 354 7.17 4.06 -18.53
C ILE A 354 8.36 4.41 -19.44
N LEU A 355 9.34 5.15 -18.93
CA LEU A 355 10.49 5.63 -19.70
C LEU A 355 11.45 4.52 -20.10
N SER A 356 11.79 3.58 -19.19
CA SER A 356 12.81 2.56 -19.45
C SER A 356 12.53 1.68 -20.68
N PRO A 357 11.30 1.14 -20.93
CA PRO A 357 11.03 0.39 -22.15
C PRO A 357 11.10 1.25 -23.43
N ILE A 358 10.78 2.54 -23.34
CA ILE A 358 10.90 3.47 -24.46
C ILE A 358 12.37 3.64 -24.85
N LEU A 359 13.24 3.88 -23.89
CA LEU A 359 14.69 4.02 -24.14
C LEU A 359 15.30 2.74 -24.74
N ILE A 360 14.89 1.56 -24.27
CA ILE A 360 15.34 0.29 -24.84
C ILE A 360 14.83 0.15 -26.29
N SER A 361 13.58 0.48 -26.57
CA SER A 361 13.01 0.39 -27.91
C SER A 361 13.63 1.38 -28.89
N GLU A 362 14.05 2.55 -28.41
CA GLU A 362 14.74 3.60 -29.18
C GLU A 362 16.26 3.35 -29.28
N ARG A 363 16.78 2.31 -28.60
CA ARG A 363 18.21 2.00 -28.53
C ARG A 363 19.07 3.13 -27.92
N LYS A 364 18.51 3.85 -26.97
CA LYS A 364 19.19 4.93 -26.24
C LYS A 364 19.97 4.38 -25.06
N TRP A 365 21.05 3.68 -25.37
CA TRP A 365 21.78 2.87 -24.41
C TRP A 365 22.59 3.70 -23.41
N ASN A 366 23.26 4.74 -23.88
CA ASN A 366 24.10 5.58 -23.02
C ASN A 366 23.27 6.53 -22.14
N GLU A 367 22.05 6.84 -22.56
CA GLU A 367 21.11 7.69 -21.82
C GLU A 367 20.70 7.07 -20.47
N PHE A 368 20.79 5.75 -20.34
CA PHE A 368 20.62 5.10 -19.03
C PHE A 368 21.67 5.56 -18.01
N TYR A 369 22.93 5.74 -18.43
CA TYR A 369 23.96 6.31 -17.56
C TYR A 369 23.63 7.74 -17.14
N ASP A 370 23.28 8.57 -18.10
CA ASP A 370 22.94 9.97 -17.87
C ASP A 370 21.79 10.13 -16.87
N ILE A 371 20.75 9.29 -17.04
CA ILE A 371 19.59 9.32 -16.15
C ILE A 371 20.00 8.85 -14.75
N TYR A 372 20.58 7.65 -14.61
CA TYR A 372 20.87 7.13 -13.28
C TYR A 372 21.81 8.04 -12.49
N LYS A 373 22.80 8.65 -13.15
CA LYS A 373 23.69 9.64 -12.51
C LYS A 373 22.98 10.93 -12.11
N SER A 374 21.99 11.36 -12.91
CA SER A 374 21.22 12.57 -12.60
C SER A 374 20.24 12.37 -11.45
N ILE A 375 19.70 11.17 -11.30
CA ILE A 375 18.68 10.86 -10.29
C ILE A 375 19.26 10.27 -8.99
N ASP A 376 20.56 9.91 -8.99
CA ASP A 376 21.22 9.32 -7.82
C ASP A 376 21.21 10.32 -6.64
N GLY A 377 20.62 9.91 -5.52
CA GLY A 377 20.38 10.75 -4.35
C GLY A 377 19.12 11.63 -4.41
N TYR A 378 18.37 11.61 -5.53
CA TYR A 378 17.12 12.36 -5.70
C TYR A 378 15.91 11.46 -5.93
N ALA A 379 16.03 10.39 -6.72
CA ALA A 379 14.95 9.43 -6.92
C ALA A 379 14.94 8.36 -5.83
N SER A 380 13.90 7.51 -5.83
CA SER A 380 13.86 6.33 -4.97
C SER A 380 15.06 5.41 -5.27
N ASP A 381 15.56 4.73 -4.24
CA ASP A 381 16.63 3.73 -4.43
C ASP A 381 16.22 2.62 -5.38
N ALA A 382 14.93 2.27 -5.41
CA ALA A 382 14.40 1.26 -6.33
C ALA A 382 14.60 1.68 -7.80
N ILE A 383 14.29 2.91 -8.16
CA ILE A 383 14.46 3.44 -9.52
C ILE A 383 15.93 3.65 -9.85
N THR A 384 16.71 4.22 -8.93
CA THR A 384 18.15 4.40 -9.15
C THR A 384 18.85 3.07 -9.40
N ALA A 385 18.55 2.05 -8.58
CA ALA A 385 19.09 0.70 -8.75
C ALA A 385 18.65 0.05 -10.07
N LYS A 386 17.39 0.23 -10.47
CA LYS A 386 16.87 -0.23 -11.76
C LYS A 386 17.71 0.32 -12.92
N TYR A 387 17.88 1.63 -12.97
CA TYR A 387 18.60 2.28 -14.08
C TYR A 387 20.09 1.95 -14.05
N ALA A 388 20.70 1.84 -12.87
CA ALA A 388 22.06 1.38 -12.70
C ALA A 388 22.22 -0.07 -13.18
N TYR A 389 21.34 -0.98 -12.79
CA TYR A 389 21.37 -2.38 -13.22
C TYR A 389 21.24 -2.50 -14.75
N ILE A 390 20.23 -1.85 -15.33
CA ILE A 390 20.02 -1.88 -16.78
C ILE A 390 21.26 -1.35 -17.50
N TYR A 391 21.84 -0.23 -17.05
CA TYR A 391 23.06 0.31 -17.65
C TYR A 391 24.25 -0.68 -17.54
N GLY A 392 24.45 -1.30 -16.38
CA GLY A 392 25.47 -2.34 -16.19
C GLY A 392 25.30 -3.52 -17.16
N ARG A 393 24.06 -3.96 -17.38
CA ARG A 393 23.74 -5.00 -18.38
C ARG A 393 24.00 -4.56 -19.82
N LEU A 394 23.66 -3.31 -20.16
CA LEU A 394 23.92 -2.76 -21.49
C LEU A 394 25.44 -2.63 -21.77
N LEU A 395 26.25 -2.32 -20.77
CA LEU A 395 27.69 -2.35 -20.86
C LEU A 395 28.23 -3.79 -21.03
N GLU A 396 27.76 -4.74 -20.21
CA GLU A 396 28.19 -6.14 -20.26
C GLU A 396 27.92 -6.75 -21.65
N GLU A 397 26.77 -6.47 -22.22
CA GLU A 397 26.36 -6.90 -23.57
C GLU A 397 26.99 -6.03 -24.71
N LYS A 398 27.78 -5.01 -24.36
CA LYS A 398 28.40 -4.07 -25.30
C LYS A 398 27.41 -3.28 -26.17
N PHE A 399 26.18 -3.07 -25.68
CA PHE A 399 25.22 -2.14 -26.29
C PHE A 399 25.56 -0.69 -25.94
N ALA A 400 25.95 -0.42 -24.69
CA ALA A 400 26.44 0.89 -24.25
C ALA A 400 27.98 0.94 -24.27
N THR A 401 28.53 2.16 -24.32
CA THR A 401 29.97 2.43 -24.23
C THR A 401 30.30 3.05 -22.88
N PRO A 402 31.46 2.71 -22.26
CA PRO A 402 31.92 3.35 -21.04
C PRO A 402 32.07 4.86 -21.20
N VAL A 403 31.65 5.61 -20.18
CA VAL A 403 31.64 7.09 -20.22
C VAL A 403 32.87 7.68 -19.53
N ILE A 404 33.44 7.03 -18.53
CA ILE A 404 34.47 7.57 -17.63
C ILE A 404 35.90 7.12 -18.02
N GLY A 405 36.19 6.80 -19.25
CA GLY A 405 37.54 6.41 -19.67
C GLY A 405 38.05 5.11 -19.04
N ASP A 406 37.20 4.41 -18.31
CA ASP A 406 37.46 3.13 -17.65
C ASP A 406 37.18 1.95 -18.59
N THR A 407 37.59 0.76 -18.12
CA THR A 407 37.23 -0.47 -18.84
C THR A 407 35.73 -0.76 -18.68
N HIS A 408 35.12 -1.45 -19.66
CA HIS A 408 33.76 -1.94 -19.54
C HIS A 408 33.51 -2.66 -18.21
N GLN A 409 34.53 -3.44 -17.75
CA GLN A 409 34.41 -4.22 -16.52
C GLN A 409 34.31 -3.38 -15.26
N SER A 410 35.11 -2.30 -15.14
CA SER A 410 35.07 -1.44 -13.94
C SER A 410 33.75 -0.67 -13.83
N GLU A 411 33.25 -0.17 -14.96
CA GLU A 411 32.00 0.59 -14.98
C GLU A 411 30.78 -0.32 -14.80
N CYS A 412 30.79 -1.54 -15.35
CA CYS A 412 29.79 -2.58 -15.06
C CYS A 412 29.74 -2.89 -13.55
N THR A 413 30.91 -3.14 -12.95
CA THR A 413 31.01 -3.44 -11.51
C THR A 413 30.46 -2.29 -10.68
N ALA A 414 30.79 -1.04 -11.01
CA ALA A 414 30.27 0.13 -10.30
C ALA A 414 28.72 0.25 -10.43
N ALA A 415 28.17 -0.01 -11.63
CA ALA A 415 26.74 0.04 -11.87
C ALA A 415 25.99 -1.06 -11.10
N PHE A 416 26.49 -2.31 -11.12
CA PHE A 416 25.88 -3.40 -10.35
C PHE A 416 26.04 -3.19 -8.84
N THR A 417 27.18 -2.65 -8.38
CA THR A 417 27.36 -2.31 -6.96
C THR A 417 26.33 -1.26 -6.51
N ARG A 418 26.03 -0.24 -7.35
CA ARG A 418 24.99 0.73 -7.04
C ARG A 418 23.60 0.08 -6.93
N ALA A 419 23.32 -0.96 -7.70
CA ALA A 419 22.05 -1.69 -7.65
C ALA A 419 21.88 -2.54 -6.36
N LEU A 420 22.94 -2.77 -5.58
CA LEU A 420 22.88 -3.50 -4.31
C LEU A 420 22.32 -2.67 -3.13
N SER A 421 21.99 -1.38 -3.30
CA SER A 421 21.55 -0.54 -2.19
C SER A 421 20.36 -1.14 -1.42
N SER A 422 20.33 -0.96 -0.11
CA SER A 422 19.33 -1.56 0.78
C SER A 422 17.90 -1.11 0.50
N GLY A 423 17.71 0.10 -0.05
CA GLY A 423 16.41 0.64 -0.47
C GLY A 423 15.94 0.16 -1.84
N SER A 424 16.77 -0.61 -2.59
CA SER A 424 16.40 -1.08 -3.91
C SER A 424 15.40 -2.25 -3.87
N ASP A 425 14.69 -2.46 -4.99
CA ASP A 425 13.86 -3.65 -5.18
C ASP A 425 14.72 -4.93 -5.06
N VAL A 426 14.19 -5.93 -4.37
CA VAL A 426 14.85 -7.23 -4.19
C VAL A 426 15.30 -7.84 -5.52
N TYR A 427 14.51 -7.65 -6.59
CA TYR A 427 14.87 -8.14 -7.91
C TYR A 427 16.22 -7.59 -8.39
N TYR A 428 16.43 -6.28 -8.37
CA TYR A 428 17.68 -5.68 -8.83
C TYR A 428 18.88 -6.04 -7.95
N ARG A 429 18.63 -6.22 -6.63
CA ARG A 429 19.67 -6.68 -5.70
C ARG A 429 20.12 -8.11 -6.00
N VAL A 430 19.21 -9.07 -6.17
CA VAL A 430 19.57 -10.47 -6.46
C VAL A 430 20.18 -10.61 -7.86
N MET A 431 19.70 -9.85 -8.84
CA MET A 431 20.28 -9.83 -10.17
C MET A 431 21.70 -9.25 -10.17
N ALA A 432 21.94 -8.15 -9.44
CA ALA A 432 23.27 -7.56 -9.31
C ALA A 432 24.23 -8.47 -8.53
N LEU A 433 23.76 -9.13 -7.45
CA LEU A 433 24.55 -10.16 -6.72
C LEU A 433 24.99 -11.27 -7.67
N SER A 434 24.07 -11.78 -8.49
CA SER A 434 24.38 -12.82 -9.48
C SER A 434 25.42 -12.36 -10.49
N LYS A 435 25.34 -11.12 -10.98
CA LYS A 435 26.28 -10.56 -11.97
C LYS A 435 27.67 -10.26 -11.39
N LEU A 436 27.74 -9.90 -10.11
CA LEU A 436 29.02 -9.68 -9.41
C LEU A 436 29.69 -11.00 -8.99
N GLY A 437 28.99 -12.12 -9.07
CA GLY A 437 29.50 -13.43 -8.64
C GLY A 437 29.72 -13.53 -7.14
N TYR A 438 29.01 -12.73 -6.34
CA TYR A 438 29.10 -12.77 -4.89
C TYR A 438 28.35 -13.99 -4.35
N GLY A 439 28.91 -14.59 -3.29
CA GLY A 439 28.32 -15.74 -2.61
C GLY A 439 28.68 -15.77 -1.12
N GLY A 440 28.03 -16.64 -0.35
CA GLY A 440 28.33 -16.89 1.05
C GLY A 440 28.13 -15.68 1.96
N GLU A 441 29.15 -15.27 2.69
CA GLU A 441 29.10 -14.17 3.64
C GLU A 441 28.72 -12.83 2.97
N THR A 442 29.19 -12.57 1.76
CA THR A 442 28.89 -11.32 1.03
C THR A 442 27.42 -11.24 0.64
N GLU A 443 26.78 -12.35 0.28
CA GLU A 443 25.32 -12.37 0.05
C GLU A 443 24.56 -11.98 1.34
N GLU A 444 24.99 -12.52 2.49
CA GLU A 444 24.38 -12.22 3.77
C GLU A 444 24.57 -10.75 4.16
N GLU A 445 25.77 -10.19 3.97
CA GLU A 445 26.06 -8.76 4.22
C GLU A 445 25.16 -7.85 3.37
N VAL A 446 24.92 -8.19 2.11
CA VAL A 446 24.06 -7.41 1.20
C VAL A 446 22.59 -7.58 1.54
N LEU A 447 22.13 -8.80 1.84
CA LEU A 447 20.71 -9.10 2.04
C LEU A 447 20.23 -8.83 3.47
N CYS A 448 21.15 -8.84 4.44
CA CYS A 448 20.89 -8.57 5.85
C CYS A 448 21.56 -7.28 6.30
N GLN A 449 20.93 -6.58 7.22
CA GLN A 449 21.43 -5.35 7.81
C GLN A 449 21.35 -5.47 9.34
N SER A 450 22.48 -5.42 10.03
CA SER A 450 22.54 -5.67 11.46
C SER A 450 22.29 -4.44 12.34
N GLU A 451 22.44 -3.23 11.79
CA GLU A 451 22.37 -1.99 12.56
C GLU A 451 21.10 -1.20 12.28
N MET A 452 20.60 -0.54 13.31
CA MET A 452 19.44 0.36 13.26
C MET A 452 19.93 1.80 13.35
N TYR A 453 19.75 2.58 12.29
CA TYR A 453 20.32 3.93 12.18
C TYR A 453 19.36 5.06 12.58
N SER A 454 18.07 4.80 12.76
CA SER A 454 17.13 5.85 13.14
C SER A 454 16.42 5.55 14.46
N GLU A 455 16.60 6.44 15.46
CA GLU A 455 15.73 6.52 16.62
C GLU A 455 14.50 7.37 16.26
N PHE A 456 13.38 6.74 15.95
CA PHE A 456 12.11 7.44 15.90
C PHE A 456 11.31 7.18 17.19
N GLU A 457 10.57 8.19 17.61
CA GLU A 457 9.72 8.10 18.76
C GLU A 457 8.59 7.10 18.53
N VAL A 458 8.59 5.99 19.28
CA VAL A 458 7.54 4.96 19.23
C VAL A 458 6.53 5.18 20.35
N SER A 459 5.28 4.80 20.12
CA SER A 459 4.25 4.88 21.14
C SER A 459 4.27 3.62 22.01
N GLU A 460 4.92 3.69 23.19
CA GLU A 460 4.94 2.57 24.15
C GLU A 460 3.54 2.06 24.51
N ASP A 461 2.57 2.93 24.67
CA ASP A 461 1.19 2.56 25.00
C ASP A 461 0.49 1.81 23.88
N ALA A 462 0.74 2.20 22.61
CA ALA A 462 0.22 1.49 21.43
C ALA A 462 0.85 0.09 21.33
N GLU A 463 2.16 -0.02 21.57
CA GLU A 463 2.87 -1.30 21.56
C GLU A 463 2.37 -2.22 22.68
N LYS A 464 2.14 -1.70 23.89
CA LYS A 464 1.53 -2.47 24.98
C LYS A 464 0.17 -3.02 24.63
N LEU A 465 -0.68 -2.23 23.98
CA LEU A 465 -1.98 -2.72 23.51
C LEU A 465 -1.82 -3.90 22.55
N LEU A 466 -0.98 -3.74 21.52
CA LEU A 466 -0.77 -4.75 20.48
C LEU A 466 -0.15 -6.04 21.04
N LEU A 467 0.93 -5.92 21.81
CA LEU A 467 1.58 -7.05 22.47
C LEU A 467 0.64 -7.74 23.48
N GLY A 468 -0.19 -6.96 24.15
CA GLY A 468 -1.18 -7.49 25.07
C GLY A 468 -2.20 -8.41 24.36
N TYR A 469 -2.66 -8.08 23.17
CA TYR A 469 -3.53 -8.99 22.40
C TYR A 469 -2.84 -10.34 22.15
N ALA A 470 -1.57 -10.32 21.78
CA ALA A 470 -0.80 -11.53 21.56
C ALA A 470 -0.61 -12.34 22.86
N VAL A 471 -0.21 -11.67 23.95
CA VAL A 471 0.09 -12.30 25.24
C VAL A 471 -1.16 -12.90 25.90
N PHE A 472 -2.31 -12.27 25.74
CA PHE A 472 -3.57 -12.73 26.34
C PHE A 472 -4.45 -13.57 25.41
N GLY A 473 -3.95 -13.91 24.19
CA GLY A 473 -4.59 -14.86 23.27
C GLY A 473 -5.78 -14.29 22.47
N PHE A 474 -5.59 -13.09 21.89
CA PHE A 474 -6.58 -12.43 21.02
C PHE A 474 -5.98 -12.16 19.62
N PRO A 475 -5.59 -13.20 18.85
CA PRO A 475 -4.98 -13.00 17.54
C PRO A 475 -5.89 -12.22 16.57
N GLU A 476 -7.20 -12.41 16.67
CA GLU A 476 -8.22 -11.72 15.86
C GLU A 476 -8.23 -10.18 16.04
N MET A 477 -7.70 -9.69 17.16
CA MET A 477 -7.66 -8.26 17.49
C MET A 477 -6.38 -7.56 17.00
N ILE A 478 -5.33 -8.34 16.67
CA ILE A 478 -3.98 -7.79 16.40
C ILE A 478 -3.97 -6.99 15.12
N TYR A 479 -4.28 -7.62 13.98
CA TYR A 479 -4.15 -6.98 12.68
C TYR A 479 -5.09 -5.76 12.50
N PRO A 480 -6.38 -5.83 12.89
CA PRO A 480 -7.25 -4.66 12.84
C PRO A 480 -6.76 -3.49 13.70
N ALA A 481 -6.28 -3.77 14.92
CA ALA A 481 -5.74 -2.75 15.82
C ALA A 481 -4.44 -2.15 15.27
N TRP A 482 -3.52 -2.99 14.80
CA TRP A 482 -2.25 -2.58 14.22
C TRP A 482 -2.46 -1.70 12.98
N ASN A 483 -3.33 -2.12 12.07
CA ASN A 483 -3.63 -1.36 10.85
C ASN A 483 -4.24 0.02 11.18
N ASN A 484 -5.17 0.08 12.13
CA ASN A 484 -5.77 1.35 12.56
C ASN A 484 -4.73 2.30 13.20
N ILE A 485 -3.87 1.77 14.08
CA ILE A 485 -2.82 2.55 14.75
C ILE A 485 -1.82 3.10 13.73
N VAL A 486 -1.30 2.25 12.85
CA VAL A 486 -0.31 2.66 11.84
C VAL A 486 -0.92 3.62 10.81
N SER A 487 -2.18 3.40 10.40
CA SER A 487 -2.89 4.30 9.48
C SER A 487 -3.17 5.69 10.07
N SER A 488 -3.19 5.80 11.40
CA SER A 488 -3.29 7.11 12.08
C SER A 488 -1.95 7.85 12.22
N GLY A 489 -0.87 7.32 11.62
CA GLY A 489 0.47 7.91 11.66
C GLY A 489 1.30 7.54 12.90
N VAL A 490 0.77 6.69 13.79
CA VAL A 490 1.50 6.24 14.98
C VAL A 490 2.58 5.24 14.58
N LYS A 491 3.80 5.48 15.02
CA LYS A 491 4.95 4.62 14.73
C LYS A 491 5.05 3.48 15.75
N ILE A 492 5.25 2.26 15.23
CA ILE A 492 5.48 1.04 15.99
C ILE A 492 6.91 0.56 15.70
N SER A 493 7.62 0.06 16.70
CA SER A 493 8.98 -0.45 16.53
C SER A 493 9.02 -1.69 15.62
N PHE A 494 10.16 -1.89 14.97
CA PHE A 494 10.41 -3.09 14.18
C PHE A 494 10.30 -4.36 15.05
N ASP A 495 10.89 -4.35 16.24
CA ASP A 495 10.84 -5.47 17.18
C ASP A 495 9.40 -5.89 17.54
N THR A 496 8.54 -4.92 17.87
CA THR A 496 7.13 -5.21 18.16
C THR A 496 6.41 -5.77 16.93
N ALA A 497 6.62 -5.18 15.74
CA ALA A 497 6.00 -5.67 14.51
C ALA A 497 6.41 -7.11 14.19
N ILE A 498 7.71 -7.46 14.32
CA ILE A 498 8.21 -8.81 14.10
C ILE A 498 7.63 -9.81 15.12
N LYS A 499 7.53 -9.45 16.41
CA LYS A 499 6.89 -10.29 17.42
C LYS A 499 5.42 -10.58 17.09
N LEU A 500 4.67 -9.57 16.66
CA LEU A 500 3.26 -9.74 16.25
C LEU A 500 3.13 -10.61 15.02
N ALA A 501 3.99 -10.39 14.00
CA ALA A 501 4.01 -11.19 12.79
C ALA A 501 4.36 -12.66 13.11
N THR A 502 5.36 -12.91 13.95
CA THR A 502 5.72 -14.27 14.41
C THR A 502 4.56 -14.97 15.09
N PHE A 503 3.89 -14.27 16.00
CA PHE A 503 2.72 -14.82 16.69
C PHE A 503 1.60 -15.20 15.74
N LEU A 504 1.22 -14.29 14.84
CA LEU A 504 0.17 -14.55 13.85
C LEU A 504 0.55 -15.70 12.90
N ASN A 505 1.82 -15.79 12.49
CA ASN A 505 2.27 -16.91 11.65
C ASN A 505 2.12 -18.26 12.35
N VAL A 506 2.36 -18.34 13.67
CA VAL A 506 2.11 -19.56 14.45
C VAL A 506 0.61 -19.85 14.53
N CYS A 507 -0.22 -18.83 14.82
CA CYS A 507 -1.68 -18.98 14.86
C CYS A 507 -2.29 -19.40 13.50
N GLY A 508 -1.59 -19.12 12.40
CA GLY A 508 -1.99 -19.50 11.05
C GLY A 508 -2.13 -21.00 10.84
N LYS A 509 -1.46 -21.83 11.67
CA LYS A 509 -1.62 -23.29 11.66
C LYS A 509 -3.04 -23.73 12.06
N ASP A 510 -3.70 -22.95 12.92
CA ASP A 510 -5.06 -23.23 13.38
C ASP A 510 -6.11 -22.53 12.50
N LYS A 511 -5.75 -21.33 11.98
CA LYS A 511 -6.60 -20.52 11.14
C LYS A 511 -5.81 -19.83 10.03
N ASN A 512 -5.98 -20.26 8.81
CA ASN A 512 -5.26 -19.76 7.62
C ASN A 512 -5.28 -18.23 7.47
N GLU A 513 -6.33 -17.55 7.93
CA GLU A 513 -6.49 -16.09 7.87
C GLU A 513 -5.36 -15.30 8.56
N TYR A 514 -4.61 -15.93 9.47
CA TYR A 514 -3.50 -15.25 10.15
C TYR A 514 -2.20 -15.26 9.35
N TYR A 515 -2.03 -16.15 8.36
CA TYR A 515 -0.85 -16.14 7.50
C TYR A 515 -0.70 -14.84 6.70
N PRO A 516 -1.71 -14.38 5.95
CA PRO A 516 -1.61 -13.11 5.24
C PRO A 516 -1.50 -11.91 6.19
N GLN A 517 -2.12 -11.95 7.38
CA GLN A 517 -2.00 -10.87 8.37
C GLN A 517 -0.58 -10.75 8.91
N SER A 518 0.07 -11.88 9.22
CA SER A 518 1.48 -11.95 9.61
C SER A 518 2.37 -11.33 8.55
N LEU A 519 2.22 -11.77 7.30
CA LEU A 519 3.05 -11.30 6.19
C LEU A 519 2.84 -9.81 5.91
N ARG A 520 1.61 -9.29 6.00
CA ARG A 520 1.32 -7.85 5.83
C ARG A 520 1.98 -6.98 6.92
N ILE A 521 1.96 -7.44 8.18
CA ILE A 521 2.66 -6.74 9.28
C ILE A 521 4.18 -6.74 9.02
N ALA A 522 4.75 -7.90 8.71
CA ALA A 522 6.16 -8.03 8.38
C ALA A 522 6.54 -7.12 7.19
N ALA A 523 5.82 -7.21 6.06
CA ALA A 523 6.08 -6.40 4.89
C ALA A 523 6.08 -4.89 5.20
N LYS A 524 5.13 -4.43 6.00
CA LYS A 524 5.08 -3.01 6.42
C LYS A 524 6.24 -2.64 7.36
N ALA A 525 6.69 -3.55 8.22
CA ALA A 525 7.86 -3.32 9.07
C ALA A 525 9.15 -3.20 8.24
N PHE A 526 9.32 -4.07 7.26
CA PHE A 526 10.49 -4.08 6.37
C PHE A 526 10.46 -2.99 5.28
N SER A 527 9.35 -2.30 5.06
CA SER A 527 9.30 -1.17 4.12
C SER A 527 10.04 0.09 4.61
N LYS A 528 10.61 0.06 5.81
CA LYS A 528 11.47 1.11 6.35
C LYS A 528 12.91 0.78 6.01
N THR A 529 13.68 1.78 5.60
CA THR A 529 15.07 1.58 5.12
C THR A 529 16.08 1.22 6.20
N ASP A 530 15.83 1.62 7.46
CA ASP A 530 16.83 1.55 8.54
C ASP A 530 16.43 0.56 9.63
N VAL A 531 16.09 -0.67 9.24
CA VAL A 531 15.69 -1.72 10.18
C VAL A 531 16.70 -2.88 10.19
N PRO A 532 16.92 -3.54 11.34
CA PRO A 532 17.80 -4.69 11.40
C PRO A 532 17.18 -5.88 10.67
N VAL A 533 17.76 -6.28 9.55
CA VAL A 533 17.32 -7.41 8.74
C VAL A 533 18.23 -8.61 9.02
N THR A 534 17.66 -9.72 9.48
CA THR A 534 18.35 -11.00 9.69
C THR A 534 17.73 -12.10 8.84
N LYS A 535 18.46 -13.22 8.63
CA LYS A 535 17.87 -14.41 7.98
C LYS A 535 16.56 -14.86 8.63
N GLU A 536 16.50 -14.86 9.96
CA GLU A 536 15.32 -15.27 10.72
C GLU A 536 14.16 -14.31 10.50
N SER A 537 14.41 -13.00 10.52
CA SER A 537 13.36 -12.02 10.28
C SER A 537 12.87 -12.03 8.82
N LEU A 538 13.75 -12.29 7.84
CA LEU A 538 13.39 -12.48 6.45
C LEU A 538 12.46 -13.68 6.22
N LYS A 539 12.55 -14.74 7.03
CA LYS A 539 11.63 -15.89 6.95
C LYS A 539 10.17 -15.51 7.22
N LEU A 540 9.90 -14.38 7.88
CA LEU A 540 8.53 -13.85 8.02
C LEU A 540 8.01 -13.19 6.72
N LEU A 541 8.90 -12.65 5.90
CA LEU A 541 8.57 -12.15 4.56
C LEU A 541 8.47 -13.26 3.51
N TYR A 542 9.18 -14.36 3.75
CA TYR A 542 9.27 -15.51 2.86
C TYR A 542 8.92 -16.80 3.61
N PRO A 543 7.68 -16.92 4.17
CA PRO A 543 7.29 -18.08 4.96
C PRO A 543 7.08 -19.32 4.07
N ARG A 544 7.32 -20.52 4.66
CA ARG A 544 7.01 -21.81 4.00
C ARG A 544 5.73 -22.43 4.58
N ASN A 545 4.63 -21.69 4.49
CA ASN A 545 3.33 -22.22 4.89
C ASN A 545 2.84 -23.28 3.90
N TYR A 546 2.04 -24.24 4.34
CA TYR A 546 1.54 -25.38 3.54
C TYR A 546 2.65 -26.31 3.01
N SER A 547 3.77 -26.43 3.74
CA SER A 547 5.00 -27.10 3.25
C SER A 547 4.81 -28.55 2.82
N SER A 548 3.93 -29.33 3.47
CA SER A 548 3.63 -30.71 3.09
C SER A 548 3.01 -30.80 1.69
N PHE A 549 2.10 -29.89 1.35
CA PHE A 549 1.45 -29.85 0.04
C PHE A 549 2.40 -29.34 -1.04
N VAL A 550 3.14 -28.27 -0.75
CA VAL A 550 4.13 -27.73 -1.70
C VAL A 550 5.16 -28.80 -2.03
N LYS A 551 5.78 -29.43 -1.03
CA LYS A 551 6.77 -30.49 -1.25
C LYS A 551 6.21 -31.63 -2.10
N LYS A 552 5.02 -32.18 -1.73
CA LYS A 552 4.37 -33.28 -2.43
C LYS A 552 4.19 -33.00 -3.92
N TYR A 553 3.62 -31.85 -4.26
CA TYR A 553 3.27 -31.53 -5.64
C TYR A 553 4.46 -30.98 -6.45
N CYS A 554 5.45 -30.36 -5.79
CA CYS A 554 6.71 -30.00 -6.44
C CYS A 554 7.50 -31.24 -6.86
N GLU A 555 7.55 -32.30 -6.02
CA GLU A 555 8.12 -33.58 -6.38
C GLU A 555 7.33 -34.29 -7.50
N GLU A 556 5.98 -34.25 -7.45
CA GLU A 556 5.12 -34.90 -8.46
C GLU A 556 5.23 -34.26 -9.85
N TYR A 557 5.36 -32.93 -9.93
CA TYR A 557 5.38 -32.18 -11.20
C TYR A 557 6.77 -31.63 -11.58
N GLU A 558 7.82 -32.05 -10.91
CA GLU A 558 9.23 -31.71 -11.18
C GLU A 558 9.51 -30.19 -11.19
N ILE A 559 8.94 -29.46 -10.21
CA ILE A 559 9.15 -28.01 -10.01
C ILE A 559 9.91 -27.79 -8.72
N SER A 560 10.86 -26.86 -8.71
CA SER A 560 11.55 -26.50 -7.49
C SER A 560 10.63 -25.77 -6.49
N GLU A 561 10.77 -26.09 -5.19
CA GLU A 561 9.92 -25.54 -4.15
C GLU A 561 10.05 -24.00 -4.06
N GLU A 562 11.24 -23.44 -4.29
CA GLU A 562 11.46 -21.99 -4.27
C GLU A 562 10.61 -21.25 -5.32
N ILE A 563 10.41 -21.81 -6.49
CA ILE A 563 9.52 -21.25 -7.53
C ILE A 563 8.08 -21.28 -7.05
N MET A 564 7.64 -22.41 -6.48
CA MET A 564 6.26 -22.54 -6.04
C MET A 564 5.94 -21.64 -4.85
N TYR A 565 6.85 -21.49 -3.89
CA TYR A 565 6.68 -20.54 -2.79
C TYR A 565 6.67 -19.08 -3.26
N ALA A 566 7.53 -18.75 -4.22
CA ALA A 566 7.53 -17.42 -4.82
C ALA A 566 6.20 -17.11 -5.50
N LEU A 567 5.62 -18.09 -6.19
CA LEU A 567 4.33 -17.96 -6.86
C LEU A 567 3.19 -17.76 -5.84
N ILE A 568 3.05 -18.63 -4.83
CA ILE A 568 2.02 -18.52 -3.80
C ILE A 568 2.12 -17.17 -3.07
N ARG A 569 3.34 -16.76 -2.71
CA ARG A 569 3.59 -15.49 -2.05
C ARG A 569 3.14 -14.31 -2.90
N THR A 570 3.45 -14.32 -4.19
CA THR A 570 3.15 -13.22 -5.11
C THR A 570 1.67 -13.14 -5.44
N GLU A 571 1.00 -14.27 -5.59
CA GLU A 571 -0.41 -14.36 -5.96
C GLU A 571 -1.37 -14.03 -4.81
N SER A 572 -1.11 -14.52 -3.61
CA SER A 572 -2.09 -14.48 -2.52
C SER A 572 -1.57 -13.96 -1.18
N PHE A 573 -0.26 -13.79 -1.01
CA PHE A 573 0.32 -13.60 0.33
C PHE A 573 -0.07 -14.73 1.30
N PHE A 574 -0.20 -15.97 0.78
CA PHE A 574 -0.65 -17.15 1.51
C PHE A 574 -2.12 -17.08 2.02
N ASP A 575 -2.95 -16.26 1.40
CA ASP A 575 -4.38 -16.14 1.70
C ASP A 575 -5.15 -17.16 0.85
N ALA A 576 -5.60 -18.26 1.49
CA ALA A 576 -6.29 -19.34 0.79
C ALA A 576 -7.70 -18.94 0.31
N ASP A 577 -8.31 -17.97 0.94
CA ASP A 577 -9.69 -17.55 0.68
C ASP A 577 -9.80 -16.32 -0.24
N ILE A 578 -8.65 -15.78 -0.68
CA ILE A 578 -8.63 -14.56 -1.48
C ILE A 578 -9.28 -14.78 -2.86
N LYS A 579 -10.07 -13.80 -3.29
CA LYS A 579 -10.63 -13.71 -4.63
C LYS A 579 -10.29 -12.37 -5.26
N SER A 580 -9.73 -12.41 -6.46
CA SER A 580 -9.44 -11.18 -7.21
C SER A 580 -10.72 -10.58 -7.81
N SER A 581 -10.67 -9.31 -8.19
CA SER A 581 -11.77 -8.66 -8.94
C SER A 581 -12.04 -9.30 -10.30
N ALA A 582 -11.04 -9.98 -10.88
CA ALA A 582 -11.15 -10.72 -12.13
C ALA A 582 -11.70 -12.15 -11.93
N GLY A 583 -11.87 -12.60 -10.69
CA GLY A 583 -12.42 -13.93 -10.37
C GLY A 583 -11.36 -15.04 -10.21
N ALA A 584 -10.08 -14.70 -10.04
CA ALA A 584 -9.05 -15.67 -9.64
C ALA A 584 -9.20 -16.06 -8.17
N ILE A 585 -8.91 -17.30 -7.79
CA ILE A 585 -9.24 -17.86 -6.47
C ILE A 585 -8.03 -18.57 -5.85
N GLY A 586 -7.84 -18.35 -4.55
CA GLY A 586 -7.01 -19.12 -3.65
C GLY A 586 -5.51 -18.83 -3.74
N LEU A 587 -4.71 -19.71 -3.16
CA LEU A 587 -3.26 -19.52 -2.95
C LEU A 587 -2.48 -19.20 -4.23
N THR A 588 -2.83 -19.82 -5.35
CA THR A 588 -2.17 -19.66 -6.65
C THR A 588 -3.01 -18.86 -7.65
N GLN A 589 -4.08 -18.22 -7.20
CA GLN A 589 -4.95 -17.32 -7.97
C GLN A 589 -5.37 -17.91 -9.33
N LEU A 590 -5.94 -19.12 -9.31
CA LEU A 590 -6.40 -19.77 -10.53
C LEU A 590 -7.76 -19.24 -10.99
N MET A 591 -7.84 -18.96 -12.29
CA MET A 591 -9.11 -18.68 -12.96
C MET A 591 -9.93 -19.96 -13.13
N ILE A 592 -11.25 -19.89 -12.92
CA ILE A 592 -12.15 -21.05 -13.05
C ILE A 592 -11.98 -21.81 -14.39
N PRO A 593 -11.88 -21.17 -15.57
CA PRO A 593 -11.65 -21.90 -16.81
C PRO A 593 -10.33 -22.66 -16.83
N THR A 594 -9.25 -22.06 -16.28
CA THR A 594 -7.94 -22.72 -16.16
C THR A 594 -8.01 -23.93 -15.24
N ALA A 595 -8.64 -23.78 -14.08
CA ALA A 595 -8.82 -24.87 -13.12
C ALA A 595 -9.65 -26.02 -13.70
N SER A 596 -10.70 -25.73 -14.47
CA SER A 596 -11.51 -26.73 -15.14
C SER A 596 -10.74 -27.53 -16.20
N ASP A 597 -9.83 -26.87 -16.95
CA ASP A 597 -8.95 -27.55 -17.90
C ASP A 597 -7.94 -28.46 -17.19
N ILE A 598 -7.35 -27.98 -16.09
CA ILE A 598 -6.44 -28.75 -15.24
C ILE A 598 -7.16 -29.95 -14.64
N ALA A 599 -8.33 -29.75 -14.04
CA ALA A 599 -9.13 -30.84 -13.46
C ALA A 599 -9.44 -31.95 -14.48
N ARG A 600 -9.79 -31.59 -15.71
CA ARG A 600 -10.00 -32.53 -16.82
C ARG A 600 -8.72 -33.31 -17.15
N LYS A 601 -7.57 -32.66 -17.23
CA LYS A 601 -6.26 -33.29 -17.52
C LYS A 601 -5.83 -34.23 -16.40
N LEU A 602 -6.02 -33.82 -15.15
CA LEU A 602 -5.73 -34.62 -13.96
C LEU A 602 -6.83 -35.65 -13.61
N ARG A 603 -7.93 -35.68 -14.38
CA ARG A 603 -9.10 -36.54 -14.15
C ARG A 603 -9.75 -36.38 -12.76
N VAL A 604 -9.68 -35.15 -12.21
CA VAL A 604 -10.33 -34.77 -10.96
C VAL A 604 -11.76 -34.35 -11.26
N LYS A 605 -12.74 -35.04 -10.65
CA LYS A 605 -14.19 -34.82 -10.91
C LYS A 605 -14.75 -33.68 -10.08
N GLU A 606 -14.32 -33.57 -8.82
CA GLU A 606 -14.79 -32.57 -7.87
C GLU A 606 -13.56 -31.87 -7.24
N TYR A 607 -13.59 -30.56 -7.20
CA TYR A 607 -12.53 -29.73 -6.59
C TYR A 607 -13.07 -28.45 -6.03
N SER A 608 -12.33 -27.88 -5.06
CA SER A 608 -12.52 -26.52 -4.56
C SER A 608 -11.21 -25.75 -4.64
N LEU A 609 -11.23 -24.59 -5.28
CA LEU A 609 -10.06 -23.69 -5.32
C LEU A 609 -9.80 -22.97 -3.99
N GLU A 610 -10.73 -23.01 -3.06
CA GLU A 610 -10.55 -22.55 -1.68
C GLU A 610 -9.88 -23.62 -0.80
N ASN A 611 -9.81 -24.87 -1.25
CA ASN A 611 -9.04 -25.91 -0.57
C ASN A 611 -7.54 -25.74 -0.86
N PRO A 612 -6.69 -25.50 0.17
CA PRO A 612 -5.26 -25.24 -0.03
C PRO A 612 -4.52 -26.34 -0.78
N GLU A 613 -4.79 -27.61 -0.46
CA GLU A 613 -4.11 -28.73 -1.11
C GLU A 613 -4.42 -28.80 -2.61
N GLN A 614 -5.71 -28.70 -2.97
CA GLN A 614 -6.14 -28.78 -4.37
C GLN A 614 -5.69 -27.56 -5.18
N ASN A 615 -5.70 -26.38 -4.56
CA ASN A 615 -5.24 -25.16 -5.19
C ASN A 615 -3.73 -25.20 -5.48
N ILE A 616 -2.92 -25.68 -4.52
CA ILE A 616 -1.48 -25.88 -4.70
C ILE A 616 -1.23 -26.94 -5.78
N GLN A 617 -1.92 -28.09 -5.75
CA GLN A 617 -1.81 -29.12 -6.79
C GLN A 617 -2.02 -28.53 -8.19
N PHE A 618 -3.12 -27.83 -8.39
CA PHE A 618 -3.47 -27.28 -9.69
C PHE A 618 -2.51 -26.16 -10.12
N GLY A 619 -2.08 -25.29 -9.20
CA GLY A 619 -1.11 -24.24 -9.49
C GLY A 619 0.26 -24.78 -9.86
N THR A 620 0.74 -25.81 -9.14
CA THR A 620 2.02 -26.46 -9.44
C THR A 620 1.98 -27.17 -10.79
N TYR A 621 0.90 -27.91 -11.07
CA TYR A 621 0.69 -28.53 -12.39
C TYR A 621 0.69 -27.47 -13.51
N TYR A 622 0.00 -26.33 -13.30
CA TYR A 622 -0.13 -25.30 -14.33
C TYR A 622 1.20 -24.62 -14.66
N ILE A 623 1.98 -24.25 -13.65
CA ILE A 623 3.29 -23.64 -13.91
C ILE A 623 4.26 -24.63 -14.55
N SER A 624 4.25 -25.91 -14.15
CA SER A 624 5.02 -26.97 -14.80
C SER A 624 4.64 -27.13 -16.28
N GLU A 625 3.32 -27.21 -16.57
CA GLU A 625 2.84 -27.26 -17.96
C GLU A 625 3.29 -26.05 -18.78
N LEU A 626 3.28 -24.85 -18.20
CA LEU A 626 3.74 -23.63 -18.89
C LEU A 626 5.23 -23.68 -19.20
N ILE A 627 6.07 -24.10 -18.24
CA ILE A 627 7.52 -24.27 -18.44
C ILE A 627 7.78 -25.26 -19.56
N HIS A 628 7.15 -26.43 -19.53
CA HIS A 628 7.29 -27.44 -20.57
C HIS A 628 6.85 -26.92 -21.95
N ARG A 629 5.75 -26.20 -22.05
CA ARG A 629 5.24 -25.61 -23.31
C ARG A 629 6.07 -24.47 -23.85
N LEU A 630 7.00 -23.95 -23.06
CA LEU A 630 7.92 -22.85 -23.42
C LEU A 630 9.37 -23.32 -23.44
N ASP A 631 9.57 -24.61 -23.73
CA ASP A 631 10.88 -25.22 -23.95
C ASP A 631 11.85 -25.02 -22.77
N GLY A 632 11.34 -25.05 -21.53
CA GLY A 632 12.11 -24.87 -20.30
C GLY A 632 12.29 -23.40 -19.86
N ASN A 633 11.81 -22.42 -20.61
CA ASN A 633 11.98 -21.00 -20.24
C ASN A 633 11.08 -20.62 -19.06
N VAL A 634 11.67 -20.63 -17.86
CA VAL A 634 10.97 -20.38 -16.60
C VAL A 634 10.43 -18.94 -16.53
N LEU A 635 11.21 -17.95 -16.94
CA LEU A 635 10.76 -16.55 -16.90
C LEU A 635 9.59 -16.30 -17.87
N ALA A 636 9.63 -16.88 -19.06
CA ALA A 636 8.50 -16.81 -19.99
C ALA A 636 7.24 -17.53 -19.43
N ALA A 637 7.42 -18.59 -18.65
CA ALA A 637 6.32 -19.26 -17.94
C ALA A 637 5.71 -18.36 -16.85
N PHE A 638 6.53 -17.60 -16.12
CA PHE A 638 6.05 -16.60 -15.17
C PHE A 638 5.18 -15.53 -15.84
N PHE A 639 5.65 -14.96 -16.96
CA PHE A 639 4.83 -14.02 -17.73
C PHE A 639 3.54 -14.66 -18.23
N SER A 640 3.61 -15.95 -18.64
CA SER A 640 2.46 -16.67 -19.16
C SER A 640 1.42 -16.99 -18.10
N TYR A 641 1.84 -17.20 -16.88
CA TYR A 641 0.94 -17.39 -15.74
C TYR A 641 0.06 -16.16 -15.51
N ASN A 642 0.66 -14.96 -15.54
CA ASN A 642 -0.04 -13.69 -15.35
C ASN A 642 -0.79 -13.24 -16.63
N ALA A 643 -0.13 -13.16 -17.78
CA ALA A 643 -0.68 -12.56 -18.99
C ALA A 643 -1.28 -13.54 -20.01
N GLY A 644 -1.04 -14.85 -19.82
CA GLY A 644 -1.46 -15.91 -20.73
C GLY A 644 -0.44 -16.20 -21.84
N ILE A 645 -0.20 -17.49 -22.09
CA ILE A 645 0.85 -18.02 -22.98
C ILE A 645 0.78 -17.47 -24.42
N THR A 646 -0.43 -17.22 -24.95
CA THR A 646 -0.58 -16.71 -26.33
C THR A 646 0.01 -15.31 -26.50
N ARG A 647 -0.16 -14.44 -25.49
CA ARG A 647 0.43 -13.10 -25.50
C ARG A 647 1.95 -13.18 -25.37
N VAL A 648 2.44 -13.97 -24.44
CA VAL A 648 3.87 -14.11 -24.19
C VAL A 648 4.59 -14.68 -25.41
N ARG A 649 4.06 -15.69 -26.08
CA ARG A 649 4.61 -16.18 -27.35
C ARG A 649 4.66 -15.10 -28.43
N ARG A 650 3.67 -14.21 -28.50
CA ARG A 650 3.70 -13.07 -29.41
C ARG A 650 4.81 -12.10 -29.03
N TRP A 651 4.96 -11.76 -27.75
CA TRP A 651 6.04 -10.86 -27.30
C TRP A 651 7.41 -11.45 -27.58
N LEU A 652 7.65 -12.71 -27.26
CA LEU A 652 8.92 -13.39 -27.56
C LEU A 652 9.22 -13.42 -29.08
N LYS A 653 8.19 -13.56 -29.92
CA LYS A 653 8.36 -13.52 -31.37
C LYS A 653 8.71 -12.13 -31.89
N THR A 654 8.09 -11.08 -31.30
CA THR A 654 8.37 -9.68 -31.71
C THR A 654 9.66 -9.15 -31.12
N SER A 655 10.09 -9.66 -29.95
CA SER A 655 11.36 -9.27 -29.31
C SER A 655 12.60 -9.93 -29.91
N LYS A 656 12.45 -10.93 -30.80
CA LYS A 656 13.55 -11.36 -31.68
C LYS A 656 13.89 -10.23 -32.68
N ILE A 657 13.92 -8.99 -32.20
CA ILE A 657 14.55 -7.88 -32.89
C ILE A 657 16.04 -8.17 -32.80
N GLU A 658 16.62 -8.55 -33.94
CA GLU A 658 18.06 -8.68 -34.08
C GLU A 658 18.71 -7.32 -33.79
N PHE A 659 19.25 -7.18 -32.59
CA PHE A 659 20.06 -6.03 -32.23
C PHE A 659 21.41 -6.20 -32.95
N ASN A 660 21.66 -5.39 -33.96
CA ASN A 660 22.86 -5.41 -34.81
C ASN A 660 23.09 -6.69 -35.63
N ASN A 661 22.02 -7.36 -36.09
CA ASN A 661 22.08 -8.58 -36.93
C ASN A 661 22.72 -9.83 -36.30
N THR A 662 23.16 -9.80 -35.03
CA THR A 662 23.91 -10.90 -34.43
C THR A 662 23.56 -11.24 -32.98
N GLN A 663 22.89 -10.37 -32.23
CA GLN A 663 22.54 -10.59 -30.82
C GLN A 663 21.04 -10.39 -30.53
N SER A 664 20.42 -11.35 -29.88
CA SER A 664 19.09 -11.19 -29.27
C SER A 664 19.21 -10.43 -27.95
N LEU A 665 18.16 -9.71 -27.58
CA LEU A 665 18.11 -9.07 -26.27
C LEU A 665 18.10 -10.15 -25.17
N PRO A 666 18.99 -10.10 -24.16
CA PRO A 666 18.94 -11.00 -23.00
C PRO A 666 17.58 -10.98 -22.31
N ILE A 667 17.18 -12.11 -21.76
CA ILE A 667 15.80 -12.28 -21.23
C ILE A 667 15.49 -11.34 -20.06
N ASP A 668 16.49 -10.96 -19.26
CA ASP A 668 16.37 -9.98 -18.17
C ASP A 668 16.17 -8.55 -18.70
N LEU A 669 16.81 -8.16 -19.78
CA LEU A 669 16.54 -6.90 -20.48
C LEU A 669 15.22 -6.96 -21.26
N PHE A 670 14.86 -8.13 -21.80
CA PHE A 670 13.54 -8.33 -22.41
C PHE A 670 12.41 -8.13 -21.39
N LEU A 671 12.57 -8.57 -20.14
CA LEU A 671 11.62 -8.34 -19.07
C LEU A 671 11.24 -6.85 -18.98
N GLU A 672 12.25 -5.95 -19.09
CA GLU A 672 12.04 -4.50 -19.01
C GLU A 672 11.21 -3.94 -20.20
N THR A 673 11.10 -4.68 -21.29
CA THR A 673 10.32 -4.29 -22.49
C THR A 673 8.92 -4.89 -22.57
N VAL A 674 8.55 -5.80 -21.65
CA VAL A 674 7.23 -6.41 -21.63
C VAL A 674 6.16 -5.30 -21.54
N PRO A 675 5.17 -5.24 -22.47
CA PRO A 675 4.28 -4.09 -22.58
C PRO A 675 3.39 -3.85 -21.35
N TYR A 676 3.09 -4.90 -20.59
CA TYR A 676 2.22 -4.81 -19.41
C TYR A 676 3.08 -4.64 -18.15
N GLU A 677 2.96 -3.48 -17.51
CA GLU A 677 3.66 -3.14 -16.27
C GLU A 677 3.40 -4.17 -15.17
N GLU A 678 2.15 -4.61 -15.01
CA GLU A 678 1.79 -5.66 -14.06
C GLU A 678 2.61 -6.94 -14.31
N THR A 679 2.75 -7.36 -15.57
CA THR A 679 3.50 -8.57 -15.92
C THR A 679 5.01 -8.40 -15.74
N ARG A 680 5.57 -7.20 -16.02
CA ARG A 680 6.96 -6.88 -15.69
C ARG A 680 7.22 -7.01 -14.18
N GLY A 681 6.39 -6.32 -13.38
CA GLY A 681 6.47 -6.39 -11.93
C GLY A 681 6.27 -7.80 -11.37
N TYR A 682 5.41 -8.59 -12.00
CA TYR A 682 5.18 -9.98 -11.64
C TYR A 682 6.44 -10.84 -11.83
N GLY A 683 7.09 -10.74 -12.99
CA GLY A 683 8.34 -11.44 -13.25
C GLY A 683 9.45 -11.06 -12.27
N ARG A 684 9.64 -9.75 -12.01
CA ARG A 684 10.63 -9.27 -11.02
C ARG A 684 10.35 -9.82 -9.63
N LYS A 685 9.10 -9.79 -9.17
CA LYS A 685 8.71 -10.32 -7.85
C LYS A 685 8.98 -11.81 -7.73
N LEU A 686 8.70 -12.59 -8.78
CA LEU A 686 8.94 -14.04 -8.75
C LEU A 686 10.43 -14.36 -8.72
N ILE A 687 11.26 -13.72 -9.55
CA ILE A 687 12.72 -13.93 -9.52
C ILE A 687 13.28 -13.57 -8.15
N GLY A 688 12.95 -12.37 -7.63
CA GLY A 688 13.43 -11.93 -6.32
C GLY A 688 12.99 -12.87 -5.19
N ALA A 689 11.73 -13.28 -5.19
CA ALA A 689 11.23 -14.18 -4.16
C ALA A 689 11.82 -15.59 -4.27
N ALA A 690 11.90 -16.19 -5.46
CA ALA A 690 12.50 -17.51 -5.66
C ALA A 690 13.97 -17.53 -5.20
N SER A 691 14.75 -16.48 -5.55
CA SER A 691 16.13 -16.34 -5.12
C SER A 691 16.26 -16.32 -3.60
N LEU A 692 15.40 -15.55 -2.92
CA LEU A 692 15.42 -15.51 -1.45
C LEU A 692 14.92 -16.82 -0.82
N TYR A 693 13.94 -17.51 -1.37
CA TYR A 693 13.54 -18.83 -0.89
C TYR A 693 14.70 -19.85 -1.05
N GLY A 694 15.38 -19.86 -2.21
CA GLY A 694 16.53 -20.70 -2.44
C GLY A 694 17.65 -20.49 -1.42
N TRP A 695 17.99 -19.23 -1.20
CA TRP A 695 19.03 -18.83 -0.25
C TRP A 695 18.66 -19.08 1.22
N LEU A 696 17.41 -18.78 1.62
CA LEU A 696 16.96 -18.91 3.02
C LEU A 696 16.76 -20.35 3.48
N TYR A 697 16.41 -21.28 2.57
CA TYR A 697 15.89 -22.59 2.98
C TYR A 697 16.53 -23.80 2.29
N TYR A 698 17.24 -23.60 1.18
CA TYR A 698 17.78 -24.68 0.37
C TYR A 698 19.30 -24.57 0.17
N ASP A 699 19.94 -23.65 0.89
CA ASP A 699 21.38 -23.36 0.82
C ASP A 699 21.90 -23.14 -0.63
N LYS A 700 21.01 -22.62 -1.51
CA LYS A 700 21.35 -22.27 -2.89
C LYS A 700 21.91 -20.86 -2.94
N PRO A 701 23.10 -20.65 -3.53
CA PRO A 701 23.57 -19.30 -3.81
C PRO A 701 22.60 -18.53 -4.72
N ILE A 702 22.52 -17.22 -4.56
CA ILE A 702 21.60 -16.36 -5.35
C ILE A 702 21.83 -16.56 -6.86
N TYR A 703 23.09 -16.63 -7.31
CA TYR A 703 23.41 -16.78 -8.73
C TYR A 703 22.84 -18.09 -9.32
N GLU A 704 22.84 -19.19 -8.56
CA GLU A 704 22.32 -20.48 -9.02
C GLU A 704 20.82 -20.41 -9.29
N VAL A 705 20.06 -19.80 -8.38
CA VAL A 705 18.61 -19.65 -8.56
C VAL A 705 18.30 -18.67 -9.70
N VAL A 706 19.02 -17.56 -9.77
CA VAL A 706 18.84 -16.58 -10.86
C VAL A 706 19.11 -17.24 -12.21
N SER A 707 20.24 -17.94 -12.38
CA SER A 707 20.60 -18.62 -13.64
C SER A 707 19.53 -19.65 -14.03
N SER A 708 19.00 -20.42 -13.08
CA SER A 708 17.95 -21.41 -13.35
C SER A 708 16.64 -20.80 -13.89
N ILE A 709 16.44 -19.49 -13.73
CA ILE A 709 15.24 -18.79 -14.18
C ILE A 709 15.47 -17.98 -15.45
N VAL A 710 16.67 -17.38 -15.60
CA VAL A 710 16.94 -16.41 -16.68
C VAL A 710 17.87 -16.94 -17.78
N GLU A 711 18.52 -18.06 -17.58
CA GLU A 711 19.35 -18.78 -18.57
C GLU A 711 18.59 -19.99 -19.14
#